data_eb3ba6779b77d1cb75a7b2495c041d24
#
_entry.id   eb3ba6779b77d1cb75a7b2495c041d24
#
_cell.length_a   1.000
_cell.length_b   1.000
_cell.length_c   1.000
_cell.angle_alpha   90.00
_cell.angle_beta   90.00
_cell.angle_gamma   90.00
#
_symmetry.space_group_name_H-M   'P 1'
#
loop_
_entity.id
_entity.type
_entity.pdbx_description
1 polymer ?
#
loop_
_entity_poly.entity_id
_entity_poly.type
_entity_poly.pdbx_seq_one_letter_code
_entity_poly.pdbx_strand_id
1 'polypeptide(L)'
;MAQELPNPEEFIDGQIIQSTKIYDRTGEVLLYEVHGDQKRTVISFNETPQYAREATLAIEDQNFYQHAAMDWKGTLRALITNIATGEMSQGGSTITQQLARNTFLTAEKTIQRKIKELILANWIEEKYSKDKILELYLNQIPYGTNAYGIEAASQTYFNKPAKDLSLAESATLAAMIQAPSYYSPWGTHTDELINRRNYVLEQMYKLGFIDEQERESAQKTKLNFASQNIGTIKAPHFVMMVKGYLGQKYGEDIMEKGGLKVITTLDWGLQQLAEAVVEKGASRNTDLYQGKNAALVAQDPKTGQILALVGSKDYFNKDIDGNFNVAVQGLRQPGSSFKPFAYVTAFEKGYSPNTIVFDLPTEFSSYTNICPLVNVNYNDENPLCFHPQNFDGDFRGPVNLRNSLAQSINIASVKVLYLAGLNDTIKTAQNFGISTLTDPGRYGLSLVLGGGEVKLIDMVGAYSIFSQEGIKHNQSIILAVDSAKGDVLEKYLDQAARVIDQQYPKIVNNILSDNEARAGLFQTSLSLTIFPGRDVALKTGTTNDYKDAWTLGYTPSLVVGVWAGNSDNTPMQKHAGSILAAVPIWSEFMNTVLQNYPMEFFNKPEEIVENKPVMNGEYIIDGQVHNILYYVGRDDPTGPQPLDPGSDSQFLNWELPVKNWWQNLPG
;
A
#
# COMPACT_ATOMS: atom_id res chain seq x y z
N MET A 1 -29.05 6.84 -38.34
CA MET A 1 -28.13 5.89 -37.64
C MET A 1 -27.25 5.06 -38.58
N ALA A 2 -27.71 4.64 -39.72
CA ALA A 2 -26.84 3.87 -40.66
C ALA A 2 -25.85 4.75 -41.47
N GLN A 3 -26.08 6.05 -41.57
CA GLN A 3 -25.24 7.01 -42.33
C GLN A 3 -24.01 7.54 -41.58
N GLU A 4 -23.82 7.17 -40.31
CA GLU A 4 -22.66 7.60 -39.46
C GLU A 4 -21.77 6.42 -39.06
N LEU A 5 -21.91 5.24 -39.67
CA LEU A 5 -20.98 4.13 -39.42
C LEU A 5 -19.73 4.35 -40.26
N PRO A 6 -18.52 4.21 -39.69
CA PRO A 6 -17.29 4.27 -40.45
C PRO A 6 -17.31 3.19 -41.51
N ASN A 7 -16.85 3.53 -42.73
CA ASN A 7 -16.74 2.58 -43.83
C ASN A 7 -15.61 1.58 -43.45
N PRO A 8 -15.92 0.30 -43.31
CA PRO A 8 -14.91 -0.69 -42.90
C PRO A 8 -13.80 -0.87 -43.93
N GLU A 9 -13.93 -0.31 -45.16
CA GLU A 9 -12.89 -0.30 -46.17
C GLU A 9 -11.85 0.80 -45.99
N GLU A 10 -12.16 1.82 -45.17
CA GLU A 10 -11.24 2.93 -44.85
C GLU A 10 -10.31 2.64 -43.64
N PHE A 11 -9.87 1.40 -43.51
CA PHE A 11 -9.02 0.92 -42.45
C PHE A 11 -7.61 1.56 -42.36
N ILE A 12 -7.31 2.49 -43.27
CA ILE A 12 -5.92 2.95 -43.52
C ILE A 12 -5.66 4.41 -43.17
N ASP A 13 -6.68 5.27 -43.02
CA ASP A 13 -6.41 6.68 -42.72
C ASP A 13 -6.68 7.02 -41.25
N GLY A 14 -5.57 7.18 -40.55
CA GLY A 14 -5.44 7.42 -39.14
C GLY A 14 -6.27 8.56 -38.59
N GLN A 15 -7.09 8.27 -37.59
CA GLN A 15 -7.34 9.27 -36.56
C GLN A 15 -5.99 9.71 -36.00
N ILE A 16 -5.74 11.00 -35.91
CA ILE A 16 -4.55 11.58 -35.27
C ILE A 16 -4.59 11.13 -33.80
N ILE A 17 -3.84 10.08 -33.50
CA ILE A 17 -3.69 9.56 -32.13
C ILE A 17 -2.91 10.65 -31.38
N GLN A 18 -3.53 11.22 -30.35
CA GLN A 18 -2.86 12.14 -29.47
C GLN A 18 -2.37 11.38 -28.25
N SER A 19 -1.09 11.56 -27.91
CA SER A 19 -0.51 10.96 -26.71
C SER A 19 -1.05 11.60 -25.42
N THR A 20 -1.33 10.78 -24.42
CA THR A 20 -1.63 11.27 -23.08
C THR A 20 -0.37 11.81 -22.44
N LYS A 21 -0.47 13.00 -21.82
CA LYS A 21 0.63 13.69 -21.16
C LYS A 21 0.36 13.83 -19.68
N ILE A 22 1.30 13.37 -18.87
CA ILE A 22 1.24 13.42 -17.41
C ILE A 22 2.19 14.50 -16.92
N TYR A 23 1.65 15.49 -16.23
CA TYR A 23 2.38 16.63 -15.71
C TYR A 23 2.43 16.62 -14.18
N ASP A 24 3.39 17.36 -13.64
CA ASP A 24 3.43 17.71 -12.23
C ASP A 24 2.24 18.59 -11.82
N ARG A 25 2.19 19.00 -10.56
CA ARG A 25 1.09 19.80 -10.00
C ARG A 25 0.94 21.20 -10.62
N THR A 26 2.01 21.74 -11.20
CA THR A 26 1.98 23.05 -11.86
C THR A 26 1.44 22.98 -13.28
N GLY A 27 1.44 21.78 -13.87
CA GLY A 27 1.13 21.57 -15.29
C GLY A 27 2.22 22.02 -16.25
N GLU A 28 3.38 22.42 -15.75
CA GLU A 28 4.52 22.93 -16.55
C GLU A 28 5.57 21.83 -16.78
N VAL A 29 5.81 20.98 -15.79
CA VAL A 29 6.80 19.91 -15.90
C VAL A 29 6.16 18.65 -16.44
N LEU A 30 6.50 18.27 -17.67
CA LEU A 30 6.13 16.97 -18.24
C LEU A 30 6.90 15.87 -17.52
N LEU A 31 6.15 14.99 -16.81
CA LEU A 31 6.70 13.82 -16.12
C LEU A 31 6.84 12.64 -17.09
N TYR A 32 5.83 12.45 -17.93
CA TYR A 32 5.80 11.37 -18.91
C TYR A 32 4.80 11.67 -20.02
N GLU A 33 5.18 11.30 -21.23
CA GLU A 33 4.29 11.25 -22.37
C GLU A 33 4.09 9.80 -22.79
N VAL A 34 2.84 9.37 -22.83
CA VAL A 34 2.48 8.05 -23.33
C VAL A 34 2.62 8.12 -24.83
N HIS A 35 3.74 7.68 -25.35
CA HIS A 35 4.06 7.78 -26.78
C HIS A 35 3.19 6.87 -27.61
N GLY A 36 2.52 7.47 -28.59
CA GLY A 36 1.68 6.78 -29.56
C GLY A 36 2.43 6.13 -30.73
N ASP A 37 3.74 5.95 -30.67
CA ASP A 37 4.44 5.13 -31.65
C ASP A 37 4.01 3.68 -31.47
N GLN A 38 2.94 3.33 -32.19
CA GLN A 38 2.41 1.99 -32.23
C GLN A 38 3.49 1.07 -32.78
N LYS A 39 4.16 0.34 -31.91
CA LYS A 39 4.89 -0.85 -32.31
C LYS A 39 3.83 -1.87 -32.72
N ARG A 40 3.55 -1.94 -34.01
CA ARG A 40 2.63 -2.91 -34.58
C ARG A 40 3.39 -3.76 -35.58
N THR A 41 3.53 -5.04 -35.29
CA THR A 41 4.01 -6.03 -36.22
C THR A 41 2.91 -7.05 -36.41
N VAL A 42 2.36 -7.13 -37.61
CA VAL A 42 1.28 -8.06 -37.94
C VAL A 42 1.90 -9.43 -38.26
N ILE A 43 1.42 -10.48 -37.61
CA ILE A 43 1.79 -11.86 -37.85
C ILE A 43 0.55 -12.64 -38.30
N SER A 44 0.77 -13.69 -39.11
CA SER A 44 -0.31 -14.55 -39.55
C SER A 44 -0.87 -15.43 -38.44
N PHE A 45 -2.07 -15.98 -38.63
CA PHE A 45 -2.70 -16.90 -37.68
C PHE A 45 -1.78 -18.10 -37.35
N ASN A 46 -1.07 -18.64 -38.37
CA ASN A 46 -0.18 -19.79 -38.17
C ASN A 46 1.13 -19.44 -37.43
N GLU A 47 1.54 -18.18 -37.43
CA GLU A 47 2.70 -17.68 -36.66
C GLU A 47 2.35 -17.37 -35.21
N THR A 48 1.05 -17.26 -34.92
CA THR A 48 0.59 -17.05 -33.53
C THR A 48 0.61 -18.39 -32.78
N PRO A 49 1.31 -18.51 -31.64
CA PRO A 49 1.40 -19.75 -30.87
C PRO A 49 0.03 -20.30 -30.50
N GLN A 50 -0.12 -21.62 -30.50
CA GLN A 50 -1.34 -22.28 -30.07
C GLN A 50 -1.74 -21.88 -28.66
N TYR A 51 -0.80 -21.90 -27.70
CA TYR A 51 -1.06 -21.49 -26.30
C TYR A 51 -1.55 -20.04 -26.17
N ALA A 52 -1.08 -19.14 -27.01
CA ALA A 52 -1.52 -17.75 -26.98
C ALA A 52 -2.96 -17.58 -27.47
N ARG A 53 -3.33 -18.31 -28.54
CA ARG A 53 -4.72 -18.36 -29.05
C ARG A 53 -5.65 -18.95 -27.99
N GLU A 54 -5.29 -20.11 -27.44
CA GLU A 54 -6.07 -20.82 -26.42
C GLU A 54 -6.19 -20.06 -25.11
N ALA A 55 -5.13 -19.43 -24.63
CA ALA A 55 -5.16 -18.57 -23.45
C ALA A 55 -6.12 -17.38 -23.62
N THR A 56 -6.07 -16.74 -24.80
CA THR A 56 -6.98 -15.64 -25.14
C THR A 56 -8.44 -16.12 -25.20
N LEU A 57 -8.70 -17.24 -25.87
CA LEU A 57 -10.03 -17.83 -25.92
C LEU A 57 -10.54 -18.20 -24.53
N ALA A 58 -9.69 -18.81 -23.72
CA ALA A 58 -10.06 -19.27 -22.37
C ALA A 58 -10.50 -18.13 -21.43
N ILE A 59 -9.96 -16.92 -21.60
CA ILE A 59 -10.24 -15.81 -20.70
C ILE A 59 -11.23 -14.80 -21.28
N GLU A 60 -11.23 -14.58 -22.60
CA GLU A 60 -12.03 -13.54 -23.23
C GLU A 60 -13.34 -14.08 -23.83
N ASP A 61 -13.31 -15.29 -24.44
CA ASP A 61 -14.47 -15.82 -25.16
C ASP A 61 -14.40 -17.35 -25.35
N GLN A 62 -14.78 -18.10 -24.33
CA GLN A 62 -14.65 -19.57 -24.28
C GLN A 62 -15.45 -20.29 -25.38
N ASN A 63 -16.52 -19.69 -25.87
CA ASN A 63 -17.42 -20.27 -26.87
C ASN A 63 -17.26 -19.60 -28.26
N PHE A 64 -16.16 -18.90 -28.50
CA PHE A 64 -15.92 -18.07 -29.68
C PHE A 64 -16.29 -18.76 -31.01
N TYR A 65 -15.92 -20.03 -31.15
CA TYR A 65 -16.21 -20.82 -32.36
C TYR A 65 -17.65 -21.33 -32.46
N GLN A 66 -18.47 -21.19 -31.38
CA GLN A 66 -19.81 -21.76 -31.29
C GLN A 66 -20.94 -20.73 -31.39
N HIS A 67 -20.62 -19.43 -31.34
CA HIS A 67 -21.59 -18.35 -31.47
C HIS A 67 -21.22 -17.39 -32.59
N ALA A 68 -22.17 -16.53 -33.02
CA ALA A 68 -21.95 -15.42 -33.93
C ALA A 68 -21.44 -14.17 -33.19
N ALA A 69 -21.76 -12.96 -33.65
CA ALA A 69 -21.33 -11.68 -33.04
C ALA A 69 -21.71 -11.51 -31.55
N MET A 70 -22.70 -12.26 -31.08
CA MET A 70 -23.18 -12.20 -29.69
C MET A 70 -23.26 -13.59 -29.08
N ASP A 71 -22.71 -13.76 -27.87
CA ASP A 71 -22.96 -14.91 -27.02
C ASP A 71 -24.03 -14.55 -25.96
N TRP A 72 -25.31 -14.77 -26.28
CA TRP A 72 -26.44 -14.54 -25.37
C TRP A 72 -26.37 -15.39 -24.11
N LYS A 73 -25.85 -16.62 -24.22
CA LYS A 73 -25.72 -17.54 -23.07
C LYS A 73 -24.58 -17.11 -22.16
N GLY A 74 -23.47 -16.69 -22.75
CA GLY A 74 -22.31 -16.16 -22.02
C GLY A 74 -22.64 -14.84 -21.32
N THR A 75 -23.34 -13.93 -22.00
CA THR A 75 -23.78 -12.65 -21.43
C THR A 75 -24.70 -12.86 -20.22
N LEU A 76 -25.68 -13.78 -20.33
CA LEU A 76 -26.57 -14.09 -19.21
C LEU A 76 -25.84 -14.76 -18.03
N ARG A 77 -24.89 -15.65 -18.31
CA ARG A 77 -24.05 -16.28 -17.31
C ARG A 77 -23.20 -15.24 -16.56
N ALA A 78 -22.51 -14.36 -17.30
CA ALA A 78 -21.72 -13.29 -16.74
C ALA A 78 -22.55 -12.37 -15.84
N LEU A 79 -23.77 -12.03 -16.25
CA LEU A 79 -24.70 -11.23 -15.44
C LEU A 79 -25.06 -11.94 -14.13
N ILE A 80 -25.38 -13.22 -14.19
CA ILE A 80 -25.73 -14.01 -12.99
C ILE A 80 -24.53 -14.13 -12.06
N THR A 81 -23.35 -14.39 -12.59
CA THR A 81 -22.11 -14.51 -11.81
C THR A 81 -21.75 -13.18 -11.12
N ASN A 82 -21.80 -12.07 -11.84
CA ASN A 82 -21.52 -10.75 -11.30
C ASN A 82 -22.52 -10.32 -10.20
N ILE A 83 -23.79 -10.70 -10.34
CA ILE A 83 -24.81 -10.49 -9.30
C ILE A 83 -24.53 -11.37 -8.08
N ALA A 84 -24.14 -12.64 -8.28
CA ALA A 84 -23.91 -13.58 -7.20
C ALA A 84 -22.62 -13.31 -6.41
N THR A 85 -21.59 -12.78 -7.06
CA THR A 85 -20.28 -12.50 -6.44
C THR A 85 -20.14 -11.05 -5.96
N GLY A 86 -21.02 -10.15 -6.38
CA GLY A 86 -20.90 -8.71 -6.11
C GLY A 86 -19.72 -8.01 -6.82
N GLU A 87 -19.00 -8.74 -7.67
CA GLU A 87 -17.82 -8.26 -8.41
C GLU A 87 -18.08 -8.33 -9.92
N MET A 88 -17.62 -7.32 -10.67
CA MET A 88 -17.64 -7.33 -12.15
C MET A 88 -16.49 -8.20 -12.69
N SER A 89 -16.51 -9.49 -12.35
CA SER A 89 -15.43 -10.44 -12.64
C SER A 89 -15.46 -11.03 -14.05
N GLN A 90 -16.61 -11.04 -14.72
CA GLN A 90 -16.75 -11.56 -16.09
C GLN A 90 -17.31 -10.49 -17.04
N GLY A 91 -16.59 -10.24 -18.15
CA GLY A 91 -17.04 -9.39 -19.25
C GLY A 91 -18.00 -10.16 -20.16
N GLY A 92 -19.13 -9.54 -20.53
CA GLY A 92 -20.11 -10.12 -21.45
C GLY A 92 -19.90 -9.77 -22.92
N SER A 93 -18.75 -9.19 -23.31
CA SER A 93 -18.46 -8.79 -24.69
C SER A 93 -17.62 -9.86 -25.39
N THR A 94 -18.02 -10.28 -26.61
CA THR A 94 -17.29 -11.27 -27.41
C THR A 94 -16.01 -10.69 -28.00
N ILE A 95 -15.07 -11.56 -28.43
CA ILE A 95 -13.84 -11.17 -29.16
C ILE A 95 -14.20 -10.30 -30.39
N THR A 96 -15.22 -10.64 -31.14
CA THR A 96 -15.65 -9.86 -32.31
C THR A 96 -16.17 -8.48 -31.92
N GLN A 97 -16.89 -8.35 -30.81
CA GLN A 97 -17.33 -7.04 -30.28
C GLN A 97 -16.16 -6.19 -29.81
N GLN A 98 -15.18 -6.82 -29.15
CA GLN A 98 -13.96 -6.13 -28.73
C GLN A 98 -13.13 -5.68 -29.94
N LEU A 99 -13.00 -6.50 -30.96
CA LEU A 99 -12.34 -6.14 -32.23
C LEU A 99 -13.04 -4.95 -32.88
N ALA A 100 -14.38 -5.00 -33.02
CA ALA A 100 -15.17 -3.91 -33.57
C ALA A 100 -14.99 -2.60 -32.80
N ARG A 101 -15.00 -2.69 -31.46
CA ARG A 101 -14.78 -1.54 -30.58
C ARG A 101 -13.39 -0.95 -30.75
N ASN A 102 -12.35 -1.77 -30.66
CA ASN A 102 -10.96 -1.31 -30.65
C ASN A 102 -10.52 -0.76 -32.01
N THR A 103 -11.23 -1.13 -33.07
CA THR A 103 -10.89 -0.78 -34.46
C THR A 103 -11.65 0.43 -34.97
N PHE A 104 -12.96 0.53 -34.66
CA PHE A 104 -13.86 1.46 -35.35
C PHE A 104 -14.52 2.50 -34.45
N LEU A 105 -14.46 2.37 -33.13
CA LEU A 105 -15.26 3.19 -32.23
C LEU A 105 -14.38 4.01 -31.27
N THR A 106 -14.91 5.16 -30.85
CA THR A 106 -14.31 5.98 -29.80
C THR A 106 -14.54 5.35 -28.42
N ALA A 107 -13.68 5.70 -27.47
CA ALA A 107 -13.68 5.13 -26.13
C ALA A 107 -14.84 5.55 -25.22
N GLU A 108 -15.77 6.40 -25.69
CA GLU A 108 -16.93 6.86 -24.93
C GLU A 108 -17.87 5.71 -24.54
N LYS A 109 -18.20 5.58 -23.25
CA LYS A 109 -19.11 4.54 -22.75
C LYS A 109 -20.57 4.98 -22.89
N THR A 110 -21.12 4.97 -24.14
CA THR A 110 -22.49 5.34 -24.42
C THR A 110 -23.32 4.14 -24.97
N ILE A 111 -24.64 4.16 -24.75
CA ILE A 111 -25.54 3.16 -25.31
C ILE A 111 -25.47 3.17 -26.86
N GLN A 112 -25.36 4.36 -27.46
CA GLN A 112 -25.22 4.51 -28.90
C GLN A 112 -23.96 3.81 -29.43
N ARG A 113 -22.83 3.96 -28.74
CA ARG A 113 -21.59 3.24 -29.08
C ARG A 113 -21.79 1.73 -28.98
N LYS A 114 -22.48 1.22 -27.94
CA LYS A 114 -22.70 -0.23 -27.80
C LYS A 114 -23.58 -0.80 -28.93
N ILE A 115 -24.54 -0.03 -29.42
CA ILE A 115 -25.34 -0.43 -30.59
C ILE A 115 -24.46 -0.46 -31.87
N LYS A 116 -23.61 0.55 -32.09
CA LYS A 116 -22.66 0.57 -33.21
C LYS A 116 -21.69 -0.62 -33.15
N GLU A 117 -21.19 -0.94 -31.98
CA GLU A 117 -20.31 -2.10 -31.73
C GLU A 117 -20.99 -3.42 -32.17
N LEU A 118 -22.26 -3.62 -31.82
CA LEU A 118 -22.99 -4.82 -32.19
C LEU A 118 -23.23 -4.93 -33.71
N ILE A 119 -23.56 -3.82 -34.35
CA ILE A 119 -23.76 -3.80 -35.84
C ILE A 119 -22.45 -4.13 -36.54
N LEU A 120 -21.34 -3.51 -36.14
CA LEU A 120 -20.02 -3.76 -36.71
C LEU A 120 -19.52 -5.19 -36.43
N ALA A 121 -19.77 -5.72 -35.23
CA ALA A 121 -19.42 -7.11 -34.91
C ALA A 121 -20.17 -8.09 -35.78
N ASN A 122 -21.47 -7.87 -36.05
CA ASN A 122 -22.23 -8.74 -36.95
C ASN A 122 -21.70 -8.69 -38.40
N TRP A 123 -21.38 -7.50 -38.89
CA TRP A 123 -20.77 -7.33 -40.20
C TRP A 123 -19.39 -8.02 -40.33
N ILE A 124 -18.54 -7.96 -39.26
CA ILE A 124 -17.25 -8.68 -39.25
C ILE A 124 -17.46 -10.18 -39.34
N GLU A 125 -18.42 -10.74 -38.60
CA GLU A 125 -18.75 -12.18 -38.62
C GLU A 125 -19.32 -12.65 -39.95
N GLU A 126 -20.02 -11.79 -40.67
CA GLU A 126 -20.51 -12.11 -42.02
C GLU A 126 -19.38 -12.13 -43.09
N LYS A 127 -18.34 -11.30 -42.87
CA LYS A 127 -17.29 -11.11 -43.88
C LYS A 127 -16.07 -12.01 -43.66
N TYR A 128 -15.75 -12.39 -42.41
CA TYR A 128 -14.51 -13.08 -42.06
C TYR A 128 -14.77 -14.40 -41.33
N SER A 129 -13.89 -15.38 -41.56
CA SER A 129 -13.90 -16.63 -40.76
C SER A 129 -13.48 -16.36 -39.32
N LYS A 130 -13.85 -17.23 -38.39
CA LYS A 130 -13.47 -17.16 -36.99
C LYS A 130 -11.96 -17.06 -36.78
N ASP A 131 -11.18 -17.86 -37.53
CA ASP A 131 -9.71 -17.81 -37.47
C ASP A 131 -9.18 -16.45 -37.91
N LYS A 132 -9.79 -15.85 -38.95
CA LYS A 132 -9.38 -14.50 -39.38
C LYS A 132 -9.77 -13.42 -38.39
N ILE A 133 -10.91 -13.54 -37.74
CA ILE A 133 -11.33 -12.63 -36.67
C ILE A 133 -10.36 -12.71 -35.47
N LEU A 134 -9.98 -13.93 -35.05
CA LEU A 134 -9.02 -14.13 -33.97
C LEU A 134 -7.62 -13.61 -34.36
N GLU A 135 -7.16 -13.82 -35.58
CA GLU A 135 -5.93 -13.24 -36.11
C GLU A 135 -5.94 -11.71 -36.01
N LEU A 136 -7.00 -11.09 -36.54
CA LEU A 136 -7.16 -9.63 -36.51
C LEU A 136 -7.19 -9.11 -35.05
N TYR A 137 -7.89 -9.82 -34.18
CA TYR A 137 -7.97 -9.46 -32.74
C TYR A 137 -6.58 -9.49 -32.10
N LEU A 138 -5.85 -10.58 -32.20
CA LEU A 138 -4.54 -10.77 -31.61
C LEU A 138 -3.48 -9.82 -32.19
N ASN A 139 -3.68 -9.30 -33.39
CA ASN A 139 -2.81 -8.30 -34.00
C ASN A 139 -3.18 -6.85 -33.65
N GLN A 140 -4.35 -6.62 -33.03
CA GLN A 140 -4.84 -5.25 -32.80
C GLN A 140 -5.03 -4.88 -31.34
N ILE A 141 -5.21 -5.90 -30.47
CA ILE A 141 -5.51 -5.62 -29.06
C ILE A 141 -4.33 -4.96 -28.37
N PRO A 142 -4.57 -3.95 -27.50
CA PRO A 142 -3.53 -3.35 -26.70
C PRO A 142 -3.07 -4.27 -25.56
N TYR A 143 -1.76 -4.41 -25.40
CA TYR A 143 -1.12 -5.09 -24.30
C TYR A 143 -0.41 -4.12 -23.34
N GLY A 144 -0.63 -2.81 -23.49
CA GLY A 144 0.04 -1.76 -22.72
C GLY A 144 1.40 -1.36 -23.27
N THR A 145 1.96 -0.27 -22.76
CA THR A 145 3.29 0.23 -23.15
C THR A 145 3.47 0.38 -24.66
N ASN A 146 2.43 0.85 -25.37
CA ASN A 146 2.37 1.01 -26.82
C ASN A 146 2.56 -0.29 -27.62
N ALA A 147 2.44 -1.45 -26.99
CA ALA A 147 2.47 -2.74 -27.66
C ALA A 147 1.07 -3.12 -28.14
N TYR A 148 0.83 -2.96 -29.43
CA TYR A 148 -0.39 -3.35 -30.12
C TYR A 148 -0.16 -4.64 -30.91
N GLY A 149 -0.94 -5.65 -30.57
CA GLY A 149 -0.80 -7.01 -31.10
C GLY A 149 0.24 -7.84 -30.36
N ILE A 150 0.05 -9.14 -30.49
CA ILE A 150 0.78 -10.15 -29.72
C ILE A 150 2.29 -10.19 -30.04
N GLU A 151 2.68 -9.92 -31.27
CA GLU A 151 4.10 -9.86 -31.66
C GLU A 151 4.80 -8.68 -30.98
N ALA A 152 4.18 -7.49 -31.04
CA ALA A 152 4.72 -6.31 -30.36
C ALA A 152 4.76 -6.51 -28.83
N ALA A 153 3.76 -7.16 -28.26
CA ALA A 153 3.74 -7.49 -26.85
C ALA A 153 4.85 -8.47 -26.45
N SER A 154 5.05 -9.52 -27.25
CA SER A 154 6.13 -10.50 -27.04
C SER A 154 7.51 -9.85 -27.08
N GLN A 155 7.76 -9.01 -28.08
CA GLN A 155 9.01 -8.26 -28.19
C GLN A 155 9.20 -7.29 -27.01
N THR A 156 8.13 -6.60 -26.64
CA THR A 156 8.17 -5.60 -25.57
C THR A 156 8.43 -6.22 -24.20
N TYR A 157 7.69 -7.27 -23.85
CA TYR A 157 7.73 -7.84 -22.49
C TYR A 157 8.74 -8.97 -22.32
N PHE A 158 9.07 -9.70 -23.41
CA PHE A 158 9.94 -10.88 -23.33
C PHE A 158 11.15 -10.82 -24.26
N ASN A 159 11.28 -9.76 -25.10
CA ASN A 159 12.38 -9.55 -26.04
C ASN A 159 12.58 -10.75 -26.99
N LYS A 160 11.48 -11.35 -27.48
CA LYS A 160 11.49 -12.48 -28.41
C LYS A 160 10.26 -12.47 -29.32
N PRO A 161 10.32 -13.15 -30.49
CA PRO A 161 9.17 -13.32 -31.40
C PRO A 161 8.01 -14.03 -30.69
N ALA A 162 6.77 -13.68 -31.05
CA ALA A 162 5.57 -14.31 -30.47
C ALA A 162 5.54 -15.83 -30.64
N LYS A 163 6.03 -16.34 -31.75
CA LYS A 163 6.10 -17.80 -32.03
C LYS A 163 6.90 -18.59 -30.96
N ASP A 164 7.77 -17.92 -30.21
CA ASP A 164 8.64 -18.55 -29.22
C ASP A 164 8.10 -18.37 -27.78
N LEU A 165 6.85 -17.85 -27.62
CA LEU A 165 6.21 -17.71 -26.32
C LEU A 165 5.93 -19.07 -25.68
N SER A 166 6.36 -19.24 -24.44
CA SER A 166 5.96 -20.39 -23.61
C SER A 166 4.49 -20.30 -23.16
N LEU A 167 3.97 -21.39 -22.61
CA LEU A 167 2.63 -21.42 -22.01
C LEU A 167 2.44 -20.34 -20.94
N ALA A 168 3.41 -20.23 -20.00
CA ALA A 168 3.33 -19.24 -18.92
C ALA A 168 3.33 -17.79 -19.44
N GLU A 169 4.13 -17.48 -20.46
CA GLU A 169 4.19 -16.17 -21.09
C GLU A 169 2.92 -15.87 -21.90
N SER A 170 2.41 -16.84 -22.65
CA SER A 170 1.15 -16.74 -23.39
C SER A 170 -0.03 -16.46 -22.46
N ALA A 171 -0.13 -17.19 -21.34
CA ALA A 171 -1.15 -16.96 -20.32
C ALA A 171 -0.98 -15.59 -19.63
N THR A 172 0.25 -15.10 -19.49
CA THR A 172 0.53 -13.77 -18.93
C THR A 172 0.04 -12.67 -19.87
N LEU A 173 0.35 -12.75 -21.15
CA LEU A 173 -0.15 -11.79 -22.13
C LEU A 173 -1.69 -11.80 -22.17
N ALA A 174 -2.32 -12.97 -22.20
CA ALA A 174 -3.78 -13.08 -22.13
C ALA A 174 -4.36 -12.46 -20.85
N ALA A 175 -3.68 -12.61 -19.69
CA ALA A 175 -4.09 -11.98 -18.44
C ALA A 175 -4.05 -10.46 -18.50
N MET A 176 -3.14 -9.86 -19.27
CA MET A 176 -2.99 -8.41 -19.40
C MET A 176 -4.10 -7.75 -20.21
N ILE A 177 -4.77 -8.47 -21.12
CA ILE A 177 -5.76 -7.91 -22.07
C ILE A 177 -6.86 -7.10 -21.36
N GLN A 178 -7.31 -7.52 -20.21
CA GLN A 178 -8.40 -6.86 -19.49
C GLN A 178 -8.06 -5.43 -19.04
N ALA A 179 -6.83 -5.22 -18.57
CA ALA A 179 -6.37 -3.94 -18.06
C ALA A 179 -4.83 -3.86 -18.18
N PRO A 180 -4.29 -3.63 -19.39
CA PRO A 180 -2.86 -3.77 -19.68
C PRO A 180 -1.95 -2.87 -18.85
N SER A 181 -2.35 -1.63 -18.55
CA SER A 181 -1.55 -0.74 -17.69
C SER A 181 -1.65 -1.13 -16.22
N TYR A 182 -2.79 -1.64 -15.77
CA TYR A 182 -2.96 -2.13 -14.40
C TYR A 182 -2.12 -3.39 -14.16
N TYR A 183 -2.16 -4.36 -15.09
CA TYR A 183 -1.40 -5.60 -15.04
C TYR A 183 -0.01 -5.49 -15.66
N SER A 184 0.53 -4.26 -15.82
CA SER A 184 1.89 -4.09 -16.33
C SER A 184 2.91 -4.77 -15.42
N PRO A 185 3.84 -5.61 -15.95
CA PRO A 185 4.88 -6.24 -15.15
C PRO A 185 5.90 -5.22 -14.58
N TRP A 186 5.87 -3.99 -15.07
CA TRP A 186 6.68 -2.86 -14.58
C TRP A 186 5.88 -1.89 -13.71
N GLY A 187 4.62 -2.22 -13.43
CA GLY A 187 3.70 -1.44 -12.60
C GLY A 187 3.66 -1.91 -11.15
N THR A 188 2.61 -1.49 -10.46
CA THR A 188 2.41 -1.70 -9.02
C THR A 188 1.55 -2.92 -8.67
N HIS A 189 1.11 -3.71 -9.68
CA HIS A 189 0.14 -4.81 -9.51
C HIS A 189 0.69 -6.13 -10.07
N THR A 190 1.98 -6.40 -9.82
CA THR A 190 2.64 -7.61 -10.35
C THR A 190 2.10 -8.90 -9.71
N ASP A 191 1.71 -8.85 -8.44
CA ASP A 191 1.12 -10.01 -7.77
C ASP A 191 -0.26 -10.33 -8.33
N GLU A 192 -1.06 -9.30 -8.61
CA GLU A 192 -2.37 -9.43 -9.25
C GLU A 192 -2.23 -9.94 -10.69
N LEU A 193 -1.20 -9.53 -11.42
CA LEU A 193 -0.88 -10.10 -12.73
C LEU A 193 -0.60 -11.60 -12.63
N ILE A 194 0.24 -12.03 -11.68
CA ILE A 194 0.56 -13.43 -11.45
C ILE A 194 -0.69 -14.22 -11.07
N ASN A 195 -1.52 -13.70 -10.18
CA ASN A 195 -2.77 -14.33 -9.79
C ASN A 195 -3.72 -14.48 -10.99
N ARG A 196 -3.82 -13.45 -11.83
CA ARG A 196 -4.64 -13.49 -13.03
C ARG A 196 -4.09 -14.45 -14.08
N ARG A 197 -2.77 -14.50 -14.29
CA ARG A 197 -2.13 -15.55 -15.12
C ARG A 197 -2.51 -16.95 -14.66
N ASN A 198 -2.43 -17.19 -13.36
CA ASN A 198 -2.77 -18.48 -12.78
C ASN A 198 -4.27 -18.81 -12.99
N TYR A 199 -5.14 -17.79 -12.95
CA TYR A 199 -6.55 -17.95 -13.30
C TYR A 199 -6.74 -18.28 -14.77
N VAL A 200 -6.00 -17.66 -15.72
CA VAL A 200 -6.02 -18.02 -17.14
C VAL A 200 -5.62 -19.48 -17.33
N LEU A 201 -4.51 -19.92 -16.72
CA LEU A 201 -4.05 -21.32 -16.78
C LEU A 201 -5.09 -22.31 -16.24
N GLU A 202 -5.79 -21.93 -15.17
CA GLU A 202 -6.88 -22.75 -14.63
C GLU A 202 -8.07 -22.84 -15.60
N GLN A 203 -8.41 -21.76 -16.32
CA GLN A 203 -9.46 -21.80 -17.34
C GLN A 203 -9.03 -22.65 -18.56
N MET A 204 -7.76 -22.55 -19.00
CA MET A 204 -7.22 -23.40 -20.07
C MET A 204 -7.31 -24.88 -19.72
N TYR A 205 -6.97 -25.25 -18.48
CA TYR A 205 -7.09 -26.62 -17.98
C TYR A 205 -8.56 -27.10 -17.98
N LYS A 206 -9.50 -26.31 -17.45
CA LYS A 206 -10.94 -26.62 -17.43
C LYS A 206 -11.55 -26.82 -18.80
N LEU A 207 -11.02 -26.12 -19.81
CA LEU A 207 -11.43 -26.24 -21.21
C LEU A 207 -10.72 -27.38 -21.96
N GLY A 208 -9.74 -28.05 -21.34
CA GLY A 208 -8.99 -29.14 -21.92
C GLY A 208 -7.94 -28.70 -22.96
N PHE A 209 -7.52 -27.43 -22.92
CA PHE A 209 -6.45 -26.91 -23.78
C PHE A 209 -5.06 -27.35 -23.31
N ILE A 210 -4.92 -27.56 -21.99
CA ILE A 210 -3.69 -28.03 -21.35
C ILE A 210 -4.02 -29.11 -20.31
N ASP A 211 -3.04 -29.95 -19.99
CA ASP A 211 -3.17 -30.94 -18.94
C ASP A 211 -2.78 -30.38 -17.55
N GLU A 212 -2.95 -31.20 -16.49
CA GLU A 212 -2.67 -30.80 -15.12
C GLU A 212 -1.19 -30.52 -14.88
N GLN A 213 -0.30 -31.32 -15.51
CA GLN A 213 1.14 -31.15 -15.35
C GLN A 213 1.64 -29.85 -16.02
N GLU A 214 1.11 -29.54 -17.20
CA GLU A 214 1.38 -28.28 -17.92
C GLU A 214 0.91 -27.07 -17.10
N ARG A 215 -0.32 -27.12 -16.55
CA ARG A 215 -0.86 -26.08 -15.69
C ARG A 215 0.05 -25.82 -14.48
N GLU A 216 0.39 -26.87 -13.70
CA GLU A 216 1.21 -26.71 -12.52
C GLU A 216 2.62 -26.22 -12.83
N SER A 217 3.22 -26.71 -13.90
CA SER A 217 4.53 -26.27 -14.35
C SER A 217 4.53 -24.79 -14.71
N ALA A 218 3.52 -24.35 -15.50
CA ALA A 218 3.39 -22.95 -15.91
C ALA A 218 3.09 -22.01 -14.73
N GLN A 219 2.30 -22.43 -13.74
CA GLN A 219 2.03 -21.67 -12.53
C GLN A 219 3.28 -21.45 -11.67
N LYS A 220 4.18 -22.44 -11.62
CA LYS A 220 5.44 -22.37 -10.86
C LYS A 220 6.56 -21.62 -11.61
N THR A 221 6.37 -21.36 -12.90
CA THR A 221 7.38 -20.70 -13.75
C THR A 221 7.58 -19.25 -13.33
N LYS A 222 8.82 -18.89 -12.96
CA LYS A 222 9.23 -17.50 -12.76
C LYS A 222 9.43 -16.85 -14.12
N LEU A 223 8.70 -15.76 -14.39
CA LEU A 223 8.80 -15.02 -15.63
C LEU A 223 9.98 -14.05 -15.61
N ASN A 224 10.70 -13.96 -16.72
CA ASN A 224 11.76 -13.00 -16.91
C ASN A 224 11.31 -11.93 -17.89
N PHE A 225 10.86 -10.81 -17.38
CA PHE A 225 10.48 -9.68 -18.24
C PHE A 225 11.70 -8.92 -18.77
N ALA A 226 11.60 -8.43 -19.99
CA ALA A 226 12.59 -7.53 -20.58
C ALA A 226 12.68 -6.23 -19.78
N SER A 227 13.79 -5.51 -19.89
CA SER A 227 13.89 -4.16 -19.33
C SER A 227 12.92 -3.24 -20.07
N GLN A 228 12.16 -2.45 -19.35
CA GLN A 228 11.31 -1.44 -19.96
C GLN A 228 12.18 -0.40 -20.67
N ASN A 229 12.01 -0.28 -21.97
CA ASN A 229 12.66 0.76 -22.74
C ASN A 229 11.83 2.05 -22.61
N ILE A 230 11.94 2.70 -21.46
CA ILE A 230 11.21 3.92 -21.16
C ILE A 230 12.10 5.06 -21.58
N GLY A 231 11.64 5.86 -22.55
CA GLY A 231 12.20 7.20 -22.75
C GLY A 231 12.29 7.95 -21.41
N THR A 232 12.78 9.15 -21.37
CA THR A 232 13.01 9.92 -20.14
C THR A 232 11.75 10.08 -19.27
N ILE A 233 11.41 9.03 -18.48
CA ILE A 233 10.35 9.09 -17.49
C ILE A 233 10.89 9.73 -16.20
N LYS A 234 10.22 10.76 -15.73
CA LYS A 234 10.46 11.38 -14.44
C LYS A 234 9.54 10.75 -13.39
N ALA A 235 9.99 10.62 -12.16
CA ALA A 235 9.21 10.01 -11.06
C ALA A 235 8.53 8.68 -11.44
N PRO A 236 9.30 7.65 -11.88
CA PRO A 236 8.72 6.48 -12.54
C PRO A 236 7.70 5.73 -11.69
N HIS A 237 7.94 5.54 -10.40
CA HIS A 237 6.99 4.88 -9.50
C HIS A 237 5.66 5.63 -9.39
N PHE A 238 5.70 6.95 -9.28
CA PHE A 238 4.52 7.78 -9.21
C PHE A 238 3.76 7.78 -10.55
N VAL A 239 4.47 7.96 -11.66
CA VAL A 239 3.88 7.93 -13.00
C VAL A 239 3.22 6.59 -13.30
N MET A 240 3.84 5.47 -12.93
CA MET A 240 3.24 4.14 -13.12
C MET A 240 1.97 3.95 -12.29
N MET A 241 1.93 4.51 -11.07
CA MET A 241 0.72 4.54 -10.25
C MET A 241 -0.39 5.37 -10.90
N VAL A 242 -0.07 6.54 -11.44
CA VAL A 242 -1.01 7.40 -12.20
C VAL A 242 -1.53 6.67 -13.43
N LYS A 243 -0.66 6.02 -14.22
CA LYS A 243 -1.07 5.22 -15.37
C LYS A 243 -2.05 4.11 -14.99
N GLY A 244 -1.75 3.37 -13.93
CA GLY A 244 -2.66 2.34 -13.42
C GLY A 244 -4.04 2.90 -13.07
N TYR A 245 -4.09 4.03 -12.39
CA TYR A 245 -5.33 4.74 -12.05
C TYR A 245 -6.12 5.16 -13.31
N LEU A 246 -5.46 5.77 -14.30
CA LEU A 246 -6.10 6.22 -15.54
C LEU A 246 -6.63 5.04 -16.34
N GLY A 247 -5.85 3.97 -16.48
CA GLY A 247 -6.27 2.75 -17.18
C GLY A 247 -7.49 2.10 -16.54
N GLN A 248 -7.50 2.02 -15.20
CA GLN A 248 -8.65 1.47 -14.46
C GLN A 248 -9.91 2.33 -14.60
N LYS A 249 -9.77 3.66 -14.52
CA LYS A 249 -10.90 4.60 -14.51
C LYS A 249 -11.46 4.91 -15.88
N TYR A 250 -10.60 5.17 -16.86
CA TYR A 250 -11.00 5.62 -18.20
C TYR A 250 -10.89 4.52 -19.26
N GLY A 251 -10.15 3.46 -18.98
CA GLY A 251 -9.81 2.39 -19.91
C GLY A 251 -8.52 2.68 -20.69
N GLU A 252 -7.86 1.60 -21.10
CA GLU A 252 -6.54 1.64 -21.72
C GLU A 252 -6.52 2.44 -23.04
N ASP A 253 -7.54 2.28 -23.88
CA ASP A 253 -7.62 3.00 -25.15
C ASP A 253 -7.65 4.52 -24.97
N ILE A 254 -8.41 5.00 -23.97
CA ILE A 254 -8.45 6.44 -23.67
C ILE A 254 -7.11 6.90 -23.08
N MET A 255 -6.54 6.10 -22.19
CA MET A 255 -5.26 6.43 -21.56
C MET A 255 -4.13 6.48 -22.59
N GLU A 256 -4.12 5.59 -23.59
CA GLU A 256 -3.04 5.52 -24.58
C GLU A 256 -3.26 6.42 -25.81
N LYS A 257 -4.51 6.55 -26.30
CA LYS A 257 -4.85 7.20 -27.58
C LYS A 257 -5.72 8.44 -27.44
N GLY A 258 -6.29 8.66 -26.25
CA GLY A 258 -7.29 9.69 -26.01
C GLY A 258 -6.72 11.10 -25.84
N GLY A 259 -5.40 11.27 -25.83
CA GLY A 259 -4.74 12.58 -25.72
C GLY A 259 -5.08 13.28 -24.40
N LEU A 260 -5.16 12.56 -23.29
CA LEU A 260 -5.47 13.17 -22.01
C LEU A 260 -4.35 14.12 -21.58
N LYS A 261 -4.74 15.26 -21.01
CA LYS A 261 -3.85 16.12 -20.24
C LYS A 261 -4.10 15.87 -18.75
N VAL A 262 -3.12 15.28 -18.08
CA VAL A 262 -3.23 14.88 -16.66
C VAL A 262 -2.35 15.78 -15.81
N ILE A 263 -2.96 16.53 -14.92
CA ILE A 263 -2.26 17.30 -13.89
C ILE A 263 -2.31 16.49 -12.61
N THR A 264 -1.12 16.14 -12.10
CA THR A 264 -1.00 15.31 -10.90
C THR A 264 -0.81 16.17 -9.65
N THR A 265 -0.79 15.54 -8.48
CA THR A 265 -0.48 16.20 -7.22
C THR A 265 1.01 16.33 -6.96
N LEU A 266 1.87 15.67 -7.75
CA LEU A 266 3.30 15.61 -7.55
C LEU A 266 3.94 17.00 -7.64
N ASP A 267 4.73 17.34 -6.66
CA ASP A 267 5.63 18.48 -6.69
C ASP A 267 6.99 18.02 -7.21
N TRP A 268 7.37 18.48 -8.41
CA TRP A 268 8.61 18.01 -9.04
C TRP A 268 9.86 18.37 -8.23
N GLY A 269 9.88 19.52 -7.58
CA GLY A 269 11.01 19.93 -6.74
C GLY A 269 11.16 19.03 -5.51
N LEU A 270 10.03 18.71 -4.84
CA LEU A 270 10.03 17.77 -3.71
C LEU A 270 10.38 16.35 -4.15
N GLN A 271 9.93 15.93 -5.32
CA GLN A 271 10.24 14.62 -5.87
C GLN A 271 11.73 14.45 -6.16
N GLN A 272 12.36 15.43 -6.80
CA GLN A 272 13.80 15.39 -7.07
C GLN A 272 14.62 15.31 -5.78
N LEU A 273 14.24 16.07 -4.76
CA LEU A 273 14.87 15.99 -3.46
C LEU A 273 14.67 14.62 -2.82
N ALA A 274 13.44 14.07 -2.88
CA ALA A 274 13.12 12.75 -2.34
C ALA A 274 13.97 11.64 -3.01
N GLU A 275 14.09 11.67 -4.34
CA GLU A 275 14.91 10.73 -5.10
C GLU A 275 16.39 10.83 -4.66
N ALA A 276 16.93 12.04 -4.55
CA ALA A 276 18.33 12.25 -4.17
C ALA A 276 18.64 11.77 -2.74
N VAL A 277 17.76 12.07 -1.76
CA VAL A 277 18.00 11.63 -0.37
C VAL A 277 17.80 10.13 -0.18
N VAL A 278 16.86 9.52 -0.92
CA VAL A 278 16.64 8.07 -0.90
C VAL A 278 17.83 7.35 -1.53
N GLU A 279 18.32 7.77 -2.68
CA GLU A 279 19.48 7.18 -3.33
C GLU A 279 20.73 7.25 -2.44
N LYS A 280 21.05 8.46 -1.94
CA LYS A 280 22.18 8.71 -1.04
C LYS A 280 22.07 7.87 0.24
N GLY A 281 20.90 7.88 0.87
CA GLY A 281 20.68 7.19 2.13
C GLY A 281 20.69 5.67 1.99
N ALA A 282 20.07 5.12 0.94
CA ALA A 282 20.10 3.69 0.67
C ALA A 282 21.50 3.21 0.27
N SER A 283 22.27 4.02 -0.47
CA SER A 283 23.67 3.69 -0.79
C SER A 283 24.52 3.64 0.47
N ARG A 284 24.42 4.63 1.36
CA ARG A 284 25.06 4.62 2.68
C ARG A 284 24.65 3.38 3.50
N ASN A 285 23.36 3.04 3.51
CA ASN A 285 22.86 1.88 4.26
C ASN A 285 23.35 0.55 3.66
N THR A 286 23.56 0.50 2.35
CA THR A 286 24.18 -0.67 1.69
C THR A 286 25.59 -0.92 2.23
N ASP A 287 26.40 0.13 2.31
CA ASP A 287 27.80 0.03 2.75
C ASP A 287 27.92 -0.28 4.23
N LEU A 288 27.08 0.33 5.08
CA LEU A 288 27.19 0.24 6.52
C LEU A 288 26.37 -0.91 7.14
N TYR A 289 25.23 -1.25 6.54
CA TYR A 289 24.23 -2.09 7.19
C TYR A 289 23.65 -3.18 6.29
N GLN A 290 24.10 -3.32 5.05
CA GLN A 290 23.53 -4.24 4.05
C GLN A 290 22.04 -3.98 3.75
N GLY A 291 21.59 -2.76 3.99
CA GLY A 291 20.26 -2.26 3.63
C GLY A 291 20.27 -1.66 2.22
N LYS A 292 19.84 -2.43 1.22
CA LYS A 292 20.08 -2.13 -0.19
C LYS A 292 19.07 -1.15 -0.79
N ASN A 293 17.95 -0.90 -0.12
CA ASN A 293 16.85 -0.10 -0.65
C ASN A 293 16.22 0.82 0.41
N ALA A 294 15.51 1.84 -0.07
CA ALA A 294 14.68 2.71 0.75
C ALA A 294 13.52 3.28 -0.10
N ALA A 295 12.46 3.70 0.57
CA ALA A 295 11.29 4.34 -0.02
C ALA A 295 10.89 5.57 0.80
N LEU A 296 10.30 6.57 0.14
CA LEU A 296 9.82 7.80 0.77
C LEU A 296 8.48 8.21 0.18
N VAL A 297 7.54 8.62 1.04
CA VAL A 297 6.29 9.26 0.65
C VAL A 297 6.14 10.56 1.42
N ALA A 298 5.84 11.65 0.72
CA ALA A 298 5.50 12.95 1.29
C ALA A 298 4.06 13.33 0.90
N GLN A 299 3.26 13.74 1.88
CA GLN A 299 1.85 14.08 1.72
C GLN A 299 1.52 15.42 2.36
N ASP A 300 0.70 16.21 1.69
CA ASP A 300 0.01 17.34 2.30
C ASP A 300 -1.16 16.80 3.15
N PRO A 301 -1.09 16.91 4.49
CA PRO A 301 -2.14 16.37 5.33
C PRO A 301 -3.46 17.13 5.26
N LYS A 302 -3.45 18.40 4.82
CA LYS A 302 -4.63 19.28 4.72
C LYS A 302 -5.49 18.95 3.50
N THR A 303 -4.95 18.20 2.54
CA THR A 303 -5.62 17.88 1.29
C THR A 303 -5.55 16.40 0.93
N GLY A 304 -4.73 15.61 1.59
CA GLY A 304 -4.47 14.22 1.22
C GLY A 304 -3.62 14.05 -0.07
N GLN A 305 -3.13 15.14 -0.67
CA GLN A 305 -2.36 15.09 -1.91
C GLN A 305 -0.97 14.49 -1.68
N ILE A 306 -0.60 13.50 -2.47
CA ILE A 306 0.74 12.93 -2.49
C ILE A 306 1.66 13.89 -3.26
N LEU A 307 2.62 14.48 -2.56
CA LEU A 307 3.53 15.50 -3.10
C LEU A 307 4.80 14.89 -3.69
N ALA A 308 5.29 13.79 -3.10
CA ALA A 308 6.42 13.03 -3.60
C ALA A 308 6.27 11.55 -3.25
N LEU A 309 6.73 10.67 -4.13
CA LEU A 309 6.70 9.22 -3.93
C LEU A 309 7.90 8.57 -4.61
N VAL A 310 8.75 7.95 -3.79
CA VAL A 310 9.90 7.16 -4.21
C VAL A 310 9.72 5.74 -3.70
N GLY A 311 9.58 4.78 -4.59
CA GLY A 311 9.33 3.38 -4.24
C GLY A 311 10.59 2.53 -4.10
N SER A 312 11.72 2.99 -4.65
CA SER A 312 13.04 2.37 -4.52
C SER A 312 14.12 3.39 -4.83
N LYS A 313 15.37 3.12 -4.43
CA LYS A 313 16.51 4.02 -4.72
C LYS A 313 16.82 4.17 -6.21
N ASP A 314 16.47 3.19 -7.02
CA ASP A 314 16.66 3.19 -8.47
C ASP A 314 15.65 2.26 -9.13
N TYR A 315 14.69 2.85 -9.84
CA TYR A 315 13.62 2.12 -10.53
C TYR A 315 14.12 1.10 -11.56
N PHE A 316 15.24 1.38 -12.21
CA PHE A 316 15.78 0.55 -13.29
C PHE A 316 16.75 -0.52 -12.81
N ASN A 317 17.10 -0.52 -11.54
CA ASN A 317 18.07 -1.45 -10.97
C ASN A 317 17.42 -2.81 -10.70
N LYS A 318 17.84 -3.82 -11.47
CA LYS A 318 17.32 -5.20 -11.37
C LYS A 318 17.84 -5.96 -10.15
N ASP A 319 19.00 -5.58 -9.62
CA ASP A 319 19.61 -6.30 -8.50
C ASP A 319 18.87 -6.10 -7.18
N ILE A 320 18.01 -5.07 -7.13
CA ILE A 320 17.18 -4.74 -5.97
C ILE A 320 15.68 -4.82 -6.27
N ASP A 321 15.28 -5.41 -7.40
CA ASP A 321 13.90 -5.35 -7.91
C ASP A 321 13.37 -3.91 -7.93
N GLY A 322 14.15 -2.98 -8.53
CA GLY A 322 13.94 -1.54 -8.43
C GLY A 322 12.58 -1.04 -8.91
N ASN A 323 11.92 -1.75 -9.83
CA ASN A 323 10.58 -1.47 -10.30
C ASN A 323 9.48 -1.86 -9.27
N PHE A 324 9.80 -2.67 -8.26
CA PHE A 324 8.89 -2.97 -7.17
C PHE A 324 8.72 -1.72 -6.30
N ASN A 325 7.51 -1.17 -6.29
CA ASN A 325 7.19 0.04 -5.52
C ASN A 325 6.95 -0.32 -4.05
N VAL A 326 8.01 -0.31 -3.23
CA VAL A 326 7.91 -0.65 -1.79
C VAL A 326 6.89 0.24 -1.08
N ALA A 327 6.73 1.50 -1.50
CA ALA A 327 5.82 2.43 -0.84
C ALA A 327 4.33 2.04 -0.98
N VAL A 328 3.96 1.37 -2.08
CA VAL A 328 2.55 1.07 -2.43
C VAL A 328 2.25 -0.43 -2.42
N GLN A 329 3.22 -1.26 -2.86
CA GLN A 329 3.08 -2.72 -2.97
C GLN A 329 3.68 -3.45 -1.76
N GLY A 330 4.72 -2.86 -1.14
CA GLY A 330 5.44 -3.50 -0.05
C GLY A 330 4.57 -3.70 1.19
N LEU A 331 4.24 -4.95 1.48
CA LEU A 331 3.65 -5.36 2.74
C LEU A 331 4.78 -5.57 3.74
N ARG A 332 4.98 -4.60 4.66
CA ARG A 332 6.10 -4.56 5.57
C ARG A 332 5.65 -4.40 7.01
N GLN A 333 6.35 -5.04 7.92
CA GLN A 333 6.05 -4.94 9.34
C GLN A 333 6.46 -3.55 9.86
N PRO A 334 5.52 -2.75 10.42
CA PRO A 334 5.78 -1.36 10.82
C PRO A 334 6.62 -1.24 12.11
N GLY A 335 6.83 -2.33 12.83
CA GLY A 335 7.46 -2.28 14.13
C GLY A 335 6.73 -1.31 15.07
N SER A 336 7.49 -0.60 15.88
CA SER A 336 6.95 0.38 16.85
C SER A 336 6.24 1.59 16.21
N SER A 337 6.28 1.80 14.89
CA SER A 337 5.51 2.87 14.27
C SER A 337 3.99 2.59 14.30
N PHE A 338 3.57 1.38 14.66
CA PHE A 338 2.16 1.06 14.89
C PHE A 338 1.64 1.51 16.26
N LYS A 339 2.50 1.75 17.23
CA LYS A 339 2.12 2.10 18.63
C LYS A 339 1.10 3.26 18.76
N PRO A 340 1.21 4.38 18.00
CA PRO A 340 0.27 5.50 18.15
C PRO A 340 -1.20 5.09 18.00
N PHE A 341 -1.52 4.04 17.20
CA PHE A 341 -2.90 3.57 17.05
C PHE A 341 -3.44 2.94 18.35
N ALA A 342 -2.64 2.15 19.04
CA ALA A 342 -3.03 1.59 20.34
C ALA A 342 -3.19 2.68 21.41
N TYR A 343 -2.29 3.67 21.42
CA TYR A 343 -2.34 4.76 22.40
C TYR A 343 -3.53 5.69 22.17
N VAL A 344 -3.80 6.09 20.93
CA VAL A 344 -4.95 6.96 20.64
C VAL A 344 -6.26 6.25 20.99
N THR A 345 -6.35 4.92 20.74
CA THR A 345 -7.51 4.10 21.13
C THR A 345 -7.64 4.01 22.67
N ALA A 346 -6.53 3.88 23.40
CA ALA A 346 -6.55 3.89 24.85
C ALA A 346 -7.02 5.25 25.41
N PHE A 347 -6.56 6.36 24.83
CA PHE A 347 -6.99 7.70 25.21
C PHE A 347 -8.49 7.91 24.91
N GLU A 348 -8.97 7.47 23.76
CA GLU A 348 -10.41 7.51 23.42
C GLU A 348 -11.26 6.71 24.41
N LYS A 349 -10.71 5.62 24.96
CA LYS A 349 -11.37 4.77 25.95
C LYS A 349 -11.40 5.40 27.34
N GLY A 350 -10.64 6.46 27.58
CA GLY A 350 -10.61 7.21 28.85
C GLY A 350 -9.32 7.10 29.65
N TYR A 351 -8.28 6.42 29.14
CA TYR A 351 -6.96 6.47 29.79
C TYR A 351 -6.30 7.83 29.55
N SER A 352 -5.56 8.34 30.53
CA SER A 352 -4.84 9.61 30.45
C SER A 352 -3.36 9.41 30.03
N PRO A 353 -2.67 10.43 29.52
CA PRO A 353 -1.22 10.39 29.32
C PRO A 353 -0.40 10.10 30.57
N ASN A 354 -0.95 10.42 31.74
CA ASN A 354 -0.32 10.23 33.06
C ASN A 354 -0.59 8.83 33.66
N THR A 355 -1.48 8.04 33.04
CA THR A 355 -1.79 6.67 33.48
C THR A 355 -0.52 5.86 33.65
N ILE A 356 -0.33 5.23 34.82
CA ILE A 356 0.83 4.41 35.13
C ILE A 356 0.61 2.96 34.70
N VAL A 357 1.59 2.43 34.00
CA VAL A 357 1.79 0.98 33.78
C VAL A 357 3.21 0.62 34.20
N PHE A 358 3.45 -0.66 34.51
CA PHE A 358 4.78 -1.11 34.94
C PHE A 358 5.55 -1.72 33.76
N ASP A 359 6.71 -1.17 33.43
CA ASP A 359 7.69 -1.72 32.52
C ASP A 359 8.60 -2.70 33.28
N LEU A 360 8.12 -3.92 33.40
CA LEU A 360 8.78 -5.03 34.11
C LEU A 360 8.73 -6.29 33.27
N PRO A 361 9.68 -7.25 33.46
CA PRO A 361 9.59 -8.55 32.81
C PRO A 361 8.20 -9.17 32.98
N THR A 362 7.47 -9.33 31.88
CA THR A 362 6.06 -9.75 31.92
C THR A 362 5.82 -10.82 30.88
N GLU A 363 5.21 -11.94 31.28
CA GLU A 363 4.65 -12.95 30.39
C GLU A 363 3.20 -12.59 30.07
N PHE A 364 2.84 -12.54 28.80
CA PHE A 364 1.47 -12.18 28.36
C PHE A 364 0.65 -13.38 27.88
N SER A 365 1.25 -14.57 27.83
CA SER A 365 0.53 -15.79 27.50
C SER A 365 -0.46 -16.19 28.59
N SER A 366 -1.57 -16.78 28.18
CA SER A 366 -2.53 -17.42 29.11
C SER A 366 -2.09 -18.83 29.54
N TYR A 367 -1.02 -19.39 28.97
CA TYR A 367 -0.51 -20.72 29.28
C TYR A 367 0.42 -20.71 30.50
N THR A 368 -0.12 -20.29 31.67
CA THR A 368 0.67 -20.08 32.90
C THR A 368 1.35 -21.34 33.47
N ASN A 369 0.86 -22.53 33.10
CA ASN A 369 1.50 -23.81 33.48
C ASN A 369 2.79 -24.10 32.70
N ILE A 370 2.99 -23.45 31.55
CA ILE A 370 4.13 -23.66 30.65
C ILE A 370 5.04 -22.44 30.66
N CYS A 371 4.44 -21.24 30.69
CA CYS A 371 5.13 -19.97 30.60
C CYS A 371 5.21 -19.32 31.98
N PRO A 372 6.42 -19.25 32.60
CA PRO A 372 6.58 -18.72 33.96
C PRO A 372 6.28 -17.22 34.03
N LEU A 373 5.49 -16.81 35.04
CA LEU A 373 5.09 -15.40 35.23
C LEU A 373 6.17 -14.57 35.93
N VAL A 374 7.12 -15.21 36.58
CA VAL A 374 8.29 -14.58 37.23
C VAL A 374 9.56 -15.28 36.76
N ASN A 375 10.68 -14.56 36.72
CA ASN A 375 11.95 -15.05 36.19
C ASN A 375 11.82 -15.50 34.73
N VAL A 376 11.17 -14.71 33.92
CA VAL A 376 10.97 -14.94 32.48
C VAL A 376 12.30 -15.25 31.82
N ASN A 377 12.37 -16.37 31.10
CA ASN A 377 13.55 -16.78 30.38
C ASN A 377 13.48 -16.27 28.93
N TYR A 378 14.18 -15.21 28.63
CA TYR A 378 14.21 -14.60 27.29
C TYR A 378 14.92 -15.44 26.20
N ASN A 379 15.57 -16.53 26.59
CA ASN A 379 16.14 -17.49 25.63
C ASN A 379 15.18 -18.65 25.32
N ASP A 380 13.98 -18.63 25.90
CA ASP A 380 12.96 -19.64 25.62
C ASP A 380 12.24 -19.30 24.31
N GLU A 381 12.45 -20.13 23.29
CA GLU A 381 11.80 -19.99 21.97
C GLU A 381 10.43 -20.69 21.90
N ASN A 382 9.82 -21.01 23.06
CA ASN A 382 8.53 -21.67 23.07
C ASN A 382 7.45 -20.75 22.44
N PRO A 383 6.85 -21.13 21.30
CA PRO A 383 5.88 -20.30 20.59
C PRO A 383 4.58 -20.05 21.34
N LEU A 384 4.33 -20.77 22.44
CA LEU A 384 3.17 -20.56 23.30
C LEU A 384 3.38 -19.44 24.32
N CYS A 385 4.62 -18.99 24.52
CA CYS A 385 4.96 -17.92 25.45
C CYS A 385 5.16 -16.59 24.72
N PHE A 386 4.72 -15.49 25.33
CA PHE A 386 4.90 -14.15 24.77
C PHE A 386 5.40 -13.17 25.83
N HIS A 387 6.71 -13.00 25.88
CA HIS A 387 7.42 -12.13 26.82
C HIS A 387 8.41 -11.23 26.07
N PRO A 388 7.91 -10.16 25.40
CA PRO A 388 8.76 -9.25 24.64
C PRO A 388 9.77 -8.54 25.53
N GLN A 389 10.88 -8.10 24.93
CA GLN A 389 11.90 -7.27 25.59
C GLN A 389 11.82 -5.83 25.10
N ASN A 390 12.31 -4.90 25.89
CA ASN A 390 12.63 -3.56 25.43
C ASN A 390 13.86 -3.60 24.50
N PHE A 391 13.97 -2.63 23.60
CA PHE A 391 15.03 -2.60 22.60
C PHE A 391 16.44 -2.50 23.21
N ASP A 392 16.55 -1.79 24.35
CA ASP A 392 17.78 -1.63 25.14
C ASP A 392 18.01 -2.75 26.17
N GLY A 393 17.04 -3.64 26.37
CA GLY A 393 17.06 -4.71 27.36
C GLY A 393 16.74 -4.28 28.78
N ASP A 394 16.57 -2.97 29.04
CA ASP A 394 16.33 -2.41 30.37
C ASP A 394 14.83 -2.37 30.70
N PHE A 395 14.52 -2.44 32.00
CA PHE A 395 13.16 -2.31 32.57
C PHE A 395 13.14 -1.16 33.56
N ARG A 396 12.13 -0.28 33.43
CA ARG A 396 12.09 1.02 34.10
C ARG A 396 11.19 1.07 35.34
N GLY A 397 10.46 -0.02 35.63
CA GLY A 397 9.45 -0.03 36.67
C GLY A 397 8.21 0.79 36.30
N PRO A 398 7.66 1.66 37.18
CA PRO A 398 6.49 2.46 36.88
C PRO A 398 6.81 3.50 35.80
N VAL A 399 6.00 3.54 34.72
CA VAL A 399 6.11 4.50 33.61
C VAL A 399 4.71 4.99 33.25
N ASN A 400 4.59 6.27 32.91
CA ASN A 400 3.34 6.80 32.40
C ASN A 400 3.22 6.57 30.87
N LEU A 401 1.99 6.68 30.34
CA LEU A 401 1.73 6.43 28.92
C LEU A 401 2.44 7.45 28.03
N ARG A 402 2.63 8.69 28.47
CA ARG A 402 3.40 9.72 27.74
C ARG A 402 4.83 9.24 27.46
N ASN A 403 5.57 8.90 28.50
CA ASN A 403 6.96 8.47 28.38
C ASN A 403 7.08 7.12 27.64
N SER A 404 6.10 6.24 27.86
CA SER A 404 6.05 4.95 27.20
C SER A 404 5.93 5.08 25.68
N LEU A 405 5.06 5.97 25.16
CA LEU A 405 4.92 6.23 23.74
C LEU A 405 6.13 6.97 23.18
N ALA A 406 6.58 8.05 23.87
CA ALA A 406 7.69 8.90 23.43
C ALA A 406 9.01 8.10 23.31
N GLN A 407 9.31 7.25 24.29
CA GLN A 407 10.49 6.40 24.33
C GLN A 407 10.29 5.03 23.68
N SER A 408 9.09 4.77 23.15
CA SER A 408 8.79 3.53 22.41
C SER A 408 8.99 2.25 23.23
N ILE A 409 8.66 2.28 24.55
CA ILE A 409 8.84 1.15 25.46
C ILE A 409 7.93 -0.01 25.07
N ASN A 410 8.49 -1.21 24.90
CA ASN A 410 7.76 -2.36 24.33
C ASN A 410 6.76 -2.95 25.33
N ILE A 411 7.20 -3.28 26.54
CA ILE A 411 6.35 -3.93 27.57
C ILE A 411 5.14 -3.07 27.88
N ALA A 412 5.37 -1.78 28.16
CA ALA A 412 4.31 -0.84 28.43
C ALA A 412 3.33 -0.73 27.25
N SER A 413 3.83 -0.73 26.00
CA SER A 413 2.98 -0.66 24.81
C SER A 413 2.12 -1.89 24.61
N VAL A 414 2.63 -3.09 24.95
CA VAL A 414 1.82 -4.33 24.92
C VAL A 414 0.69 -4.25 25.96
N LYS A 415 0.98 -3.72 27.15
CA LYS A 415 -0.06 -3.46 28.16
C LYS A 415 -1.09 -2.44 27.67
N VAL A 416 -0.65 -1.37 27.01
CA VAL A 416 -1.55 -0.37 26.41
C VAL A 416 -2.43 -0.99 25.33
N LEU A 417 -1.91 -1.85 24.45
CA LEU A 417 -2.75 -2.55 23.48
C LEU A 417 -3.80 -3.44 24.15
N TYR A 418 -3.42 -4.13 25.22
CA TYR A 418 -4.38 -4.92 26.01
C TYR A 418 -5.49 -4.04 26.59
N LEU A 419 -5.13 -2.91 27.20
CA LEU A 419 -6.08 -1.96 27.80
C LEU A 419 -6.96 -1.27 26.73
N ALA A 420 -6.40 -0.88 25.61
CA ALA A 420 -7.12 -0.32 24.46
C ALA A 420 -8.10 -1.32 23.84
N GLY A 421 -7.73 -2.59 23.83
CA GLY A 421 -8.43 -3.65 23.12
C GLY A 421 -7.88 -3.86 21.70
N LEU A 422 -7.55 -5.12 21.39
CA LEU A 422 -6.99 -5.47 20.09
C LEU A 422 -7.91 -5.09 18.93
N ASN A 423 -9.18 -5.49 19.00
CA ASN A 423 -10.15 -5.24 17.95
C ASN A 423 -10.46 -3.74 17.78
N ASP A 424 -10.53 -3.00 18.88
CA ASP A 424 -10.76 -1.55 18.84
C ASP A 424 -9.57 -0.83 18.22
N THR A 425 -8.35 -1.24 18.53
CA THR A 425 -7.13 -0.71 17.93
C THR A 425 -7.05 -1.00 16.42
N ILE A 426 -7.41 -2.23 15.98
CA ILE A 426 -7.47 -2.58 14.56
C ILE A 426 -8.53 -1.72 13.86
N LYS A 427 -9.70 -1.53 14.45
CA LYS A 427 -10.75 -0.68 13.89
C LYS A 427 -10.30 0.78 13.78
N THR A 428 -9.61 1.31 14.79
CA THR A 428 -9.01 2.65 14.72
C THR A 428 -8.01 2.75 13.57
N ALA A 429 -7.11 1.77 13.43
CA ALA A 429 -6.14 1.74 12.33
C ALA A 429 -6.82 1.69 10.95
N GLN A 430 -7.88 0.88 10.80
CA GLN A 430 -8.68 0.80 9.57
C GLN A 430 -9.40 2.13 9.26
N ASN A 431 -10.01 2.77 10.26
CA ASN A 431 -10.63 4.09 10.12
C ASN A 431 -9.62 5.15 9.68
N PHE A 432 -8.37 5.02 10.14
CA PHE A 432 -7.25 5.87 9.73
C PHE A 432 -6.72 5.52 8.33
N GLY A 433 -7.19 4.42 7.71
CA GLY A 433 -6.88 4.09 6.32
C GLY A 433 -5.86 2.98 6.13
N ILE A 434 -5.46 2.27 7.20
CA ILE A 434 -4.65 1.06 7.05
C ILE A 434 -5.49 -0.02 6.38
N SER A 435 -5.14 -0.35 5.14
CA SER A 435 -5.96 -1.23 4.28
C SER A 435 -5.69 -2.73 4.47
N THR A 436 -4.62 -3.09 5.17
CA THR A 436 -4.08 -4.46 5.18
C THR A 436 -4.50 -5.30 6.37
N LEU A 437 -5.02 -4.70 7.44
CA LEU A 437 -5.43 -5.39 8.66
C LEU A 437 -6.88 -5.90 8.55
N THR A 438 -7.14 -6.81 7.60
CA THR A 438 -8.51 -7.23 7.24
C THR A 438 -9.04 -8.40 8.07
N ASP A 439 -8.17 -9.19 8.70
CA ASP A 439 -8.54 -10.36 9.52
C ASP A 439 -8.04 -10.20 10.97
N PRO A 440 -8.86 -9.65 11.88
CA PRO A 440 -8.47 -9.47 13.28
C PRO A 440 -8.07 -10.75 14.01
N GLY A 441 -8.57 -11.90 13.58
CA GLY A 441 -8.28 -13.20 14.18
C GLY A 441 -6.82 -13.67 14.01
N ARG A 442 -6.08 -13.05 13.07
CA ARG A 442 -4.66 -13.34 12.84
C ARG A 442 -3.71 -12.67 13.84
N TYR A 443 -4.18 -11.67 14.56
CA TYR A 443 -3.32 -10.80 15.36
C TYR A 443 -3.51 -11.06 16.85
N GLY A 444 -2.41 -10.88 17.59
CA GLY A 444 -2.37 -10.91 19.05
C GLY A 444 -1.77 -9.60 19.59
N LEU A 445 -1.35 -9.62 20.85
CA LEU A 445 -0.73 -8.48 21.51
C LEU A 445 0.60 -8.04 20.87
N SER A 446 1.23 -8.89 20.05
CA SER A 446 2.40 -8.55 19.23
C SER A 446 2.11 -7.50 18.14
N LEU A 447 0.83 -7.23 17.82
CA LEU A 447 0.44 -6.24 16.81
C LEU A 447 1.04 -4.85 17.12
N VAL A 448 1.08 -4.43 18.38
CA VAL A 448 1.63 -3.13 18.79
C VAL A 448 3.15 -3.03 18.60
N LEU A 449 3.82 -4.16 18.44
CA LEU A 449 5.23 -4.26 18.10
C LEU A 449 5.46 -4.46 16.59
N GLY A 450 4.38 -4.38 15.79
CA GLY A 450 4.43 -4.49 14.35
C GLY A 450 4.14 -5.88 13.79
N GLY A 451 3.42 -6.73 14.53
CA GLY A 451 3.02 -8.07 14.09
C GLY A 451 2.04 -8.15 12.92
N GLY A 452 1.65 -7.02 12.33
CA GLY A 452 0.78 -6.91 11.14
C GLY A 452 1.47 -6.10 10.05
N GLU A 453 1.43 -6.58 8.81
CA GLU A 453 2.08 -5.93 7.67
C GLU A 453 1.22 -4.77 7.15
N VAL A 454 1.88 -3.66 6.77
CA VAL A 454 1.25 -2.43 6.27
C VAL A 454 2.00 -1.87 5.08
N LYS A 455 1.37 -0.94 4.35
CA LYS A 455 2.01 -0.19 3.26
C LYS A 455 2.51 1.16 3.78
N LEU A 456 3.63 1.64 3.22
CA LEU A 456 4.17 2.94 3.61
C LEU A 456 3.19 4.09 3.29
N ILE A 457 2.53 4.03 2.14
CA ILE A 457 1.54 5.04 1.75
C ILE A 457 0.35 5.09 2.71
N ASP A 458 -0.14 3.92 3.18
CA ASP A 458 -1.23 3.84 4.16
C ASP A 458 -0.80 4.45 5.50
N MET A 459 0.43 4.17 5.95
CA MET A 459 0.98 4.74 7.17
C MET A 459 1.10 6.26 7.10
N VAL A 460 1.55 6.80 5.97
CA VAL A 460 1.62 8.25 5.75
C VAL A 460 0.21 8.86 5.78
N GLY A 461 -0.77 8.23 5.11
CA GLY A 461 -2.17 8.65 5.18
C GLY A 461 -2.75 8.60 6.59
N ALA A 462 -2.45 7.56 7.35
CA ALA A 462 -2.91 7.43 8.74
C ALA A 462 -2.27 8.47 9.67
N TYR A 463 -0.98 8.77 9.48
CA TYR A 463 -0.30 9.81 10.26
C TYR A 463 -0.76 11.23 9.89
N SER A 464 -1.29 11.45 8.69
CA SER A 464 -1.90 12.72 8.32
C SER A 464 -3.15 13.04 9.17
N ILE A 465 -3.85 12.02 9.65
CA ILE A 465 -5.01 12.19 10.53
C ILE A 465 -4.58 12.66 11.93
N PHE A 466 -3.44 12.19 12.45
CA PHE A 466 -2.85 12.78 13.66
C PHE A 466 -2.49 14.24 13.42
N SER A 467 -1.80 14.54 12.31
CA SER A 467 -1.43 15.90 11.92
C SER A 467 -2.62 16.85 11.84
N GLN A 468 -3.77 16.38 11.34
CA GLN A 468 -5.00 17.15 11.17
C GLN A 468 -6.01 16.91 12.31
N GLU A 469 -5.53 16.52 13.49
CA GLU A 469 -6.33 16.44 14.72
C GLU A 469 -7.64 15.64 14.53
N GLY A 470 -7.53 14.50 13.85
CA GLY A 470 -8.64 13.56 13.66
C GLY A 470 -9.46 13.77 12.38
N ILE A 471 -9.04 14.68 11.51
CA ILE A 471 -9.65 14.84 10.18
C ILE A 471 -8.88 13.99 9.18
N LYS A 472 -9.60 13.15 8.45
CA LYS A 472 -9.09 12.35 7.34
C LYS A 472 -9.42 13.04 6.03
N HIS A 473 -8.39 13.30 5.22
CA HIS A 473 -8.49 13.68 3.83
C HIS A 473 -8.13 12.48 2.96
N ASN A 474 -8.95 12.15 1.98
CA ASN A 474 -8.66 11.02 1.11
C ASN A 474 -7.39 11.28 0.29
N GLN A 475 -6.49 10.30 0.24
CA GLN A 475 -5.28 10.43 -0.57
C GLN A 475 -5.61 10.61 -2.05
N SER A 476 -4.92 11.53 -2.71
CA SER A 476 -5.08 11.81 -4.13
C SER A 476 -3.72 11.94 -4.82
N ILE A 477 -3.69 11.47 -6.09
CA ILE A 477 -2.55 11.62 -7.00
C ILE A 477 -2.90 12.47 -8.22
N ILE A 478 -4.18 12.86 -8.38
CA ILE A 478 -4.70 13.61 -9.52
C ILE A 478 -5.28 14.94 -9.05
N LEU A 479 -4.93 16.03 -9.74
CA LEU A 479 -5.57 17.34 -9.60
C LEU A 479 -6.62 17.58 -10.69
N ALA A 480 -6.29 17.21 -11.94
CA ALA A 480 -7.21 17.35 -13.05
C ALA A 480 -6.89 16.35 -14.17
N VAL A 481 -7.91 15.94 -14.90
CA VAL A 481 -7.80 15.22 -16.16
C VAL A 481 -8.67 15.93 -17.18
N ASP A 482 -8.05 16.42 -18.24
CA ASP A 482 -8.75 17.04 -19.36
C ASP A 482 -8.70 16.12 -20.59
N SER A 483 -9.75 16.13 -21.40
CA SER A 483 -9.79 15.43 -22.69
C SER A 483 -8.89 16.16 -23.72
N ALA A 484 -8.61 15.50 -24.86
CA ALA A 484 -7.93 16.14 -25.98
C ALA A 484 -8.64 17.39 -26.53
N LYS A 485 -9.93 17.51 -26.27
CA LYS A 485 -10.75 18.68 -26.69
C LYS A 485 -10.75 19.80 -25.65
N GLY A 486 -10.16 19.57 -24.47
CA GLY A 486 -10.12 20.51 -23.35
C GLY A 486 -11.32 20.39 -22.39
N ASP A 487 -12.16 19.36 -22.54
CA ASP A 487 -13.24 19.10 -21.58
C ASP A 487 -12.65 18.54 -20.28
N VAL A 488 -13.09 19.07 -19.14
CA VAL A 488 -12.66 18.60 -17.83
C VAL A 488 -13.36 17.28 -17.50
N LEU A 489 -12.61 16.17 -17.48
CA LEU A 489 -13.13 14.85 -17.15
C LEU A 489 -13.08 14.56 -15.64
N GLU A 490 -12.09 15.13 -14.95
CA GLU A 490 -11.89 14.99 -13.51
C GLU A 490 -11.26 16.24 -12.93
N LYS A 491 -11.70 16.60 -11.75
CA LYS A 491 -11.09 17.65 -10.94
C LYS A 491 -11.03 17.20 -9.50
N TYR A 492 -9.90 17.42 -8.86
CA TYR A 492 -9.74 17.15 -7.44
C TYR A 492 -10.79 17.90 -6.62
N LEU A 493 -11.42 17.17 -5.72
CA LEU A 493 -12.31 17.70 -4.68
C LEU A 493 -11.86 17.09 -3.36
N ASP A 494 -11.56 17.94 -2.41
CA ASP A 494 -11.23 17.49 -1.08
C ASP A 494 -12.44 16.84 -0.41
N GLN A 495 -12.26 15.63 0.11
CA GLN A 495 -13.26 14.88 0.86
C GLN A 495 -12.72 14.66 2.27
N ALA A 496 -12.97 15.64 3.12
CA ALA A 496 -12.55 15.60 4.51
C ALA A 496 -13.65 15.04 5.41
N ALA A 497 -13.28 14.17 6.36
CA ALA A 497 -14.19 13.65 7.37
C ALA A 497 -13.48 13.51 8.71
N ARG A 498 -14.14 13.90 9.81
CA ARG A 498 -13.63 13.60 11.15
C ARG A 498 -13.86 12.11 11.46
N VAL A 499 -12.78 11.39 11.80
CA VAL A 499 -12.81 9.95 12.07
C VAL A 499 -12.55 9.62 13.53
N ILE A 500 -12.08 10.61 14.31
CA ILE A 500 -11.87 10.52 15.76
C ILE A 500 -12.01 11.93 16.36
N ASP A 501 -12.37 12.03 17.65
CA ASP A 501 -12.38 13.32 18.35
C ASP A 501 -10.96 13.93 18.38
N GLN A 502 -10.91 15.25 18.16
CA GLN A 502 -9.63 16.00 18.05
C GLN A 502 -8.74 15.92 19.29
N GLN A 503 -9.33 15.75 20.46
CA GLN A 503 -8.60 15.72 21.72
C GLN A 503 -7.54 14.61 21.72
N TYR A 504 -7.87 13.42 21.23
CA TYR A 504 -6.99 12.26 21.30
C TYR A 504 -5.80 12.35 20.33
N PRO A 505 -5.95 12.75 19.04
CA PRO A 505 -4.80 13.08 18.20
C PRO A 505 -3.93 14.21 18.75
N LYS A 506 -4.50 15.26 19.37
CA LYS A 506 -3.72 16.32 20.02
C LYS A 506 -2.82 15.79 21.13
N ILE A 507 -3.32 14.82 21.93
CA ILE A 507 -2.49 14.15 22.95
C ILE A 507 -1.32 13.43 22.29
N VAL A 508 -1.58 12.65 21.22
CA VAL A 508 -0.52 11.92 20.49
C VAL A 508 0.50 12.90 19.90
N ASN A 509 0.04 13.99 19.28
CA ASN A 509 0.91 15.03 18.71
C ASN A 509 1.78 15.68 19.81
N ASN A 510 1.19 16.01 20.95
CA ASN A 510 1.89 16.61 22.08
C ASN A 510 2.97 15.65 22.66
N ILE A 511 2.72 14.35 22.67
CA ILE A 511 3.70 13.34 23.11
C ILE A 511 4.81 13.16 22.07
N LEU A 512 4.46 13.01 20.80
CA LEU A 512 5.43 12.70 19.75
C LEU A 512 6.27 13.91 19.30
N SER A 513 5.85 15.15 19.61
CA SER A 513 6.63 16.36 19.38
C SER A 513 7.47 16.79 20.59
N ASP A 514 7.30 16.14 21.73
CA ASP A 514 8.03 16.45 22.97
C ASP A 514 9.48 15.94 22.88
N ASN A 515 10.42 16.87 22.65
CA ASN A 515 11.84 16.55 22.51
C ASN A 515 12.47 16.01 23.79
N GLU A 516 12.02 16.47 24.96
CA GLU A 516 12.53 16.00 26.25
C GLU A 516 12.06 14.57 26.53
N ALA A 517 10.79 14.29 26.32
CA ALA A 517 10.24 12.94 26.48
C ALA A 517 10.88 11.92 25.53
N ARG A 518 11.25 12.35 24.30
CA ARG A 518 11.90 11.49 23.30
C ARG A 518 13.42 11.31 23.51
N ALA A 519 14.06 12.17 24.30
CA ALA A 519 15.53 12.22 24.43
C ALA A 519 16.12 10.85 24.84
N GLY A 520 15.44 10.11 25.72
CA GLY A 520 15.88 8.78 26.17
C GLY A 520 16.02 7.75 25.02
N LEU A 521 15.13 7.80 24.01
CA LEU A 521 15.17 6.92 22.84
C LEU A 521 16.27 7.33 21.84
N PHE A 522 16.35 8.62 21.52
CA PHE A 522 17.18 9.12 20.42
C PHE A 522 18.63 9.40 20.87
N GLN A 523 18.87 9.71 22.12
CA GLN A 523 20.18 10.01 22.68
C GLN A 523 20.99 10.99 21.77
N THR A 524 22.16 10.58 21.29
CA THR A 524 23.00 11.41 20.41
C THR A 524 22.37 11.73 19.05
N SER A 525 21.40 10.93 18.60
CA SER A 525 20.67 11.16 17.33
C SER A 525 19.48 12.11 17.46
N LEU A 526 19.19 12.62 18.65
CA LEU A 526 18.06 13.52 18.89
C LEU A 526 18.13 14.79 18.01
N SER A 527 19.33 15.32 17.78
CA SER A 527 19.56 16.49 16.93
C SER A 527 19.05 16.33 15.51
N LEU A 528 18.97 15.10 14.99
CA LEU A 528 18.42 14.80 13.65
C LEU A 528 16.89 14.98 13.58
N THR A 529 16.23 15.13 14.73
CA THR A 529 14.78 15.16 14.84
C THR A 529 14.24 16.46 15.45
N ILE A 530 15.12 17.43 15.72
CA ILE A 530 14.77 18.74 16.27
C ILE A 530 14.83 19.80 15.17
N PHE A 531 13.74 20.54 15.04
CA PHE A 531 13.60 21.64 14.06
C PHE A 531 13.23 22.92 14.80
N PRO A 532 14.17 23.85 14.98
CA PRO A 532 13.92 25.06 15.76
C PRO A 532 12.73 25.87 15.25
N GLY A 533 11.91 26.37 16.18
CA GLY A 533 10.79 27.26 15.88
C GLY A 533 9.53 26.59 15.37
N ARG A 534 9.43 25.24 15.44
CA ARG A 534 8.23 24.48 15.05
C ARG A 534 8.13 23.17 15.78
N ASP A 535 6.92 22.62 15.85
CA ASP A 535 6.70 21.27 16.34
C ASP A 535 6.85 20.25 15.21
N VAL A 536 7.60 19.19 15.48
CA VAL A 536 7.69 18.03 14.62
C VAL A 536 7.44 16.77 15.44
N ALA A 537 6.32 16.12 15.18
CA ALA A 537 6.00 14.84 15.79
C ALA A 537 6.67 13.71 15.00
N LEU A 538 7.23 12.74 15.70
CA LEU A 538 8.00 11.65 15.08
C LEU A 538 7.77 10.32 15.78
N LYS A 539 7.61 9.26 15.00
CA LYS A 539 7.64 7.88 15.50
C LYS A 539 8.50 6.99 14.59
N THR A 540 9.39 6.25 15.22
CA THR A 540 10.24 5.26 14.57
C THR A 540 9.68 3.85 14.76
N GLY A 541 10.00 2.96 13.82
CA GLY A 541 9.69 1.53 13.89
C GLY A 541 10.87 0.69 13.39
N THR A 542 11.19 -0.38 14.11
CA THR A 542 12.20 -1.37 13.72
C THR A 542 11.61 -2.75 13.97
N THR A 543 11.74 -3.66 13.01
CA THR A 543 11.38 -5.07 13.22
C THR A 543 12.46 -5.78 14.02
N ASN A 544 12.07 -6.81 14.76
CA ASN A 544 12.99 -7.57 15.61
C ASN A 544 14.18 -8.16 14.82
N ASP A 545 13.95 -8.56 13.58
CA ASP A 545 14.96 -9.16 12.69
C ASP A 545 15.74 -8.12 11.89
N TYR A 546 15.55 -6.80 12.14
CA TYR A 546 16.16 -5.71 11.37
C TYR A 546 15.87 -5.76 9.85
N LYS A 547 14.69 -6.29 9.45
CA LYS A 547 14.27 -6.32 8.05
C LYS A 547 13.73 -4.98 7.59
N ASP A 548 13.04 -4.27 8.49
CA ASP A 548 12.35 -3.03 8.20
C ASP A 548 12.72 -1.96 9.20
N ALA A 549 13.11 -0.81 8.71
CA ALA A 549 13.35 0.40 9.48
C ALA A 549 12.43 1.53 8.98
N TRP A 550 11.64 2.10 9.89
CA TRP A 550 10.61 3.09 9.58
C TRP A 550 10.84 4.41 10.30
N THR A 551 10.52 5.49 9.64
CA THR A 551 10.41 6.81 10.25
C THR A 551 9.18 7.52 9.70
N LEU A 552 8.21 7.81 10.55
CA LEU A 552 7.02 8.60 10.25
C LEU A 552 7.13 9.90 11.05
N GLY A 553 7.29 11.03 10.35
CA GLY A 553 7.37 12.31 11.04
C GLY A 553 6.53 13.36 10.31
N TYR A 554 5.97 14.31 11.08
CA TYR A 554 5.01 15.25 10.54
C TYR A 554 4.97 16.57 11.30
N THR A 555 4.52 17.60 10.59
CA THR A 555 4.09 18.91 11.05
C THR A 555 2.60 19.08 10.74
N PRO A 556 1.96 20.18 11.14
CA PRO A 556 0.58 20.48 10.70
C PRO A 556 0.40 20.61 9.17
N SER A 557 1.48 20.79 8.38
CA SER A 557 1.41 21.01 6.93
C SER A 557 2.16 20.00 6.07
N LEU A 558 2.84 19.02 6.66
CA LEU A 558 3.60 18.02 5.90
C LEU A 558 3.74 16.74 6.69
N VAL A 559 3.46 15.61 6.05
CA VAL A 559 3.72 14.26 6.58
C VAL A 559 4.71 13.57 5.67
N VAL A 560 5.75 13.00 6.27
CA VAL A 560 6.80 12.26 5.53
C VAL A 560 7.04 10.92 6.19
N GLY A 561 6.90 9.87 5.41
CA GLY A 561 7.24 8.50 5.79
C GLY A 561 8.44 8.00 5.00
N VAL A 562 9.37 7.35 5.70
CA VAL A 562 10.53 6.68 5.12
C VAL A 562 10.55 5.23 5.60
N TRP A 563 10.79 4.32 4.68
CA TRP A 563 11.16 2.93 4.92
C TRP A 563 12.59 2.68 4.40
N ALA A 564 13.36 1.88 5.12
CA ALA A 564 14.67 1.38 4.66
C ALA A 564 14.80 -0.11 5.01
N GLY A 565 15.38 -0.90 4.09
CA GLY A 565 15.51 -2.34 4.20
C GLY A 565 15.94 -2.99 2.88
N ASN A 566 15.55 -4.25 2.69
CA ASN A 566 15.80 -4.99 1.45
C ASN A 566 14.48 -5.37 0.76
N SER A 567 14.40 -5.21 -0.58
CA SER A 567 13.20 -5.53 -1.35
C SER A 567 12.79 -7.01 -1.22
N ASP A 568 13.76 -7.90 -1.12
CA ASP A 568 13.61 -9.34 -0.94
C ASP A 568 13.31 -9.78 0.51
N ASN A 569 13.10 -8.81 1.41
CA ASN A 569 12.84 -9.04 2.83
C ASN A 569 13.96 -9.75 3.60
N THR A 570 15.18 -9.76 3.07
CA THR A 570 16.36 -10.20 3.82
C THR A 570 16.72 -9.20 4.91
N PRO A 571 17.20 -9.64 6.09
CA PRO A 571 17.54 -8.73 7.18
C PRO A 571 18.76 -7.85 6.83
N MET A 572 18.74 -6.64 7.37
CA MET A 572 19.93 -5.80 7.48
C MET A 572 20.85 -6.34 8.59
N GLN A 573 22.04 -5.80 8.73
CA GLN A 573 22.93 -6.15 9.84
C GLN A 573 22.28 -5.81 11.20
N LYS A 574 22.66 -6.58 12.24
CA LYS A 574 22.28 -6.27 13.63
C LYS A 574 22.61 -4.81 13.95
N HIS A 575 21.70 -4.16 14.67
CA HIS A 575 21.73 -2.73 15.04
C HIS A 575 21.40 -1.74 13.92
N ALA A 576 21.12 -2.17 12.70
CA ALA A 576 20.62 -1.30 11.61
C ALA A 576 19.14 -0.91 11.83
N GLY A 577 18.81 -0.39 13.01
CA GLY A 577 17.46 0.05 13.33
C GLY A 577 17.10 1.39 12.65
N SER A 578 15.87 1.80 12.86
CA SER A 578 15.30 3.02 12.27
C SER A 578 16.14 4.29 12.50
N ILE A 579 16.70 4.45 13.70
CA ILE A 579 17.52 5.62 14.05
C ILE A 579 18.75 5.75 13.16
N LEU A 580 19.33 4.63 12.72
CA LEU A 580 20.54 4.62 11.88
C LEU A 580 20.21 4.54 10.38
N ALA A 581 19.17 3.82 10.00
CA ALA A 581 18.87 3.55 8.59
C ALA A 581 17.84 4.50 7.98
N ALA A 582 16.72 4.79 8.67
CA ALA A 582 15.61 5.58 8.12
C ALA A 582 15.60 7.04 8.58
N VAL A 583 15.92 7.33 9.87
CA VAL A 583 15.93 8.71 10.41
C VAL A 583 16.84 9.64 9.63
N PRO A 584 18.07 9.28 9.24
CA PRO A 584 18.92 10.20 8.48
C PRO A 584 18.37 10.59 7.10
N ILE A 585 17.70 9.66 6.39
CA ILE A 585 17.03 9.93 5.12
C ILE A 585 15.90 10.92 5.34
N TRP A 586 15.04 10.64 6.32
CA TRP A 586 13.92 11.47 6.70
C TRP A 586 14.39 12.87 7.15
N SER A 587 15.40 12.93 8.00
CA SER A 587 15.95 14.19 8.53
C SER A 587 16.54 15.08 7.44
N GLU A 588 17.30 14.52 6.49
CA GLU A 588 17.87 15.27 5.38
C GLU A 588 16.78 15.88 4.48
N PHE A 589 15.73 15.09 4.18
CA PHE A 589 14.57 15.58 3.45
C PHE A 589 13.87 16.71 4.20
N MET A 590 13.49 16.48 5.47
CA MET A 590 12.76 17.45 6.27
C MET A 590 13.54 18.74 6.50
N ASN A 591 14.85 18.68 6.76
CA ASN A 591 15.69 19.87 6.94
C ASN A 591 15.69 20.78 5.71
N THR A 592 15.63 20.20 4.52
CA THR A 592 15.59 20.97 3.28
C THR A 592 14.19 21.54 3.02
N VAL A 593 13.18 20.70 3.14
CA VAL A 593 11.80 21.06 2.77
C VAL A 593 11.21 22.08 3.73
N LEU A 594 11.42 21.91 5.04
CA LEU A 594 10.83 22.77 6.06
C LEU A 594 11.34 24.22 6.03
N GLN A 595 12.41 24.51 5.30
CA GLN A 595 12.85 25.91 5.07
C GLN A 595 11.80 26.72 4.30
N ASN A 596 10.98 26.04 3.46
CA ASN A 596 9.95 26.66 2.64
C ASN A 596 8.53 26.52 3.24
N TYR A 597 8.40 25.89 4.42
CA TYR A 597 7.12 25.73 5.11
C TYR A 597 7.01 26.70 6.30
N PRO A 598 5.80 27.16 6.63
CA PRO A 598 5.59 28.04 7.76
C PRO A 598 6.04 27.41 9.06
N MET A 599 6.43 28.24 10.04
CA MET A 599 6.64 27.78 11.42
C MET A 599 5.29 27.53 12.06
N GLU A 600 4.97 26.26 12.31
CA GLU A 600 3.68 25.83 12.85
C GLU A 600 3.88 24.99 14.12
N PHE A 601 2.89 25.05 15.01
CA PHE A 601 2.83 24.30 16.24
C PHE A 601 1.52 23.53 16.29
N PHE A 602 1.52 22.37 16.94
CA PHE A 602 0.28 21.62 17.19
C PHE A 602 -0.55 22.31 18.26
N ASN A 603 -1.87 22.21 18.13
CA ASN A 603 -2.76 22.65 19.19
C ASN A 603 -2.56 21.77 20.42
N LYS A 604 -2.52 22.42 21.60
CA LYS A 604 -2.40 21.70 22.85
C LYS A 604 -3.69 20.92 23.15
N PRO A 605 -3.58 19.70 23.68
CA PRO A 605 -4.73 18.98 24.19
C PRO A 605 -5.29 19.69 25.44
N GLU A 606 -6.55 19.45 25.73
CA GLU A 606 -7.13 19.79 27.02
C GLU A 606 -6.51 18.91 28.09
N GLU A 607 -6.34 19.46 29.29
CA GLU A 607 -5.84 18.71 30.44
C GLU A 607 -6.87 17.68 30.89
N ILE A 608 -6.43 16.42 31.00
CA ILE A 608 -7.27 15.33 31.50
C ILE A 608 -6.85 15.05 32.95
N VAL A 609 -7.77 15.25 33.85
CA VAL A 609 -7.63 14.89 35.26
C VAL A 609 -8.66 13.83 35.58
N GLU A 610 -8.19 12.66 35.96
CA GLU A 610 -9.04 11.49 36.23
C GLU A 610 -9.26 11.32 37.74
N ASN A 611 -10.36 10.66 38.10
CA ASN A 611 -10.68 10.46 39.53
C ASN A 611 -9.82 9.37 40.19
N LYS A 612 -9.10 8.57 39.41
CA LYS A 612 -8.26 7.47 39.93
C LYS A 612 -6.79 7.89 39.98
N PRO A 613 -6.12 7.80 41.14
CA PRO A 613 -4.72 8.21 41.29
C PRO A 613 -3.77 7.56 40.29
N VAL A 614 -3.95 6.27 40.00
CA VAL A 614 -3.13 5.53 39.01
C VAL A 614 -3.20 6.12 37.60
N MET A 615 -4.29 6.79 37.25
CA MET A 615 -4.47 7.46 35.97
C MET A 615 -3.92 8.90 35.98
N ASN A 616 -3.52 9.43 37.16
CA ASN A 616 -2.90 10.74 37.33
C ASN A 616 -1.41 10.69 37.70
N GLY A 617 -0.78 9.52 37.55
CA GLY A 617 0.66 9.37 37.73
C GLY A 617 1.07 8.76 39.09
N GLU A 618 0.13 8.39 39.95
CA GLU A 618 0.42 7.78 41.23
C GLU A 618 0.44 6.25 41.13
N TYR A 619 1.46 5.61 41.67
CA TYR A 619 1.56 4.14 41.67
C TYR A 619 1.67 3.57 43.11
N ILE A 620 1.91 4.43 44.11
CA ILE A 620 1.82 4.06 45.53
C ILE A 620 0.51 4.65 46.06
N ILE A 621 -0.49 3.80 46.24
CA ILE A 621 -1.83 4.22 46.64
C ILE A 621 -2.14 3.54 47.97
N ASP A 622 -2.44 4.32 49.01
CA ASP A 622 -2.67 3.83 50.37
C ASP A 622 -1.53 2.95 50.93
N GLY A 623 -0.27 3.28 50.55
CA GLY A 623 0.92 2.55 50.96
C GLY A 623 1.10 1.18 50.30
N GLN A 624 0.29 0.88 49.25
CA GLN A 624 0.36 -0.37 48.48
C GLN A 624 0.72 -0.07 47.04
N VAL A 625 1.30 -1.06 46.39
CA VAL A 625 1.62 -1.03 44.96
C VAL A 625 0.96 -2.21 44.27
N HIS A 626 0.13 -1.91 43.27
CA HIS A 626 -0.54 -2.89 42.43
C HIS A 626 -0.42 -2.48 40.97
N ASN A 627 -0.59 -3.45 40.06
CA ASN A 627 -0.75 -3.13 38.66
C ASN A 627 -2.06 -2.38 38.39
N ILE A 628 -2.18 -1.74 37.23
CA ILE A 628 -3.34 -0.91 36.87
C ILE A 628 -4.68 -1.64 36.92
N LEU A 629 -4.72 -2.94 36.55
CA LEU A 629 -5.94 -3.75 36.55
C LEU A 629 -6.54 -3.97 37.96
N TYR A 630 -5.79 -3.67 39.02
CA TYR A 630 -6.31 -3.64 40.36
C TYR A 630 -7.27 -2.47 40.56
N TYR A 631 -6.99 -1.31 39.95
CA TYR A 631 -7.70 -0.06 40.15
C TYR A 631 -8.75 0.23 39.06
N VAL A 632 -8.58 -0.30 37.86
CA VAL A 632 -9.44 0.02 36.71
C VAL A 632 -9.96 -1.25 36.01
N GLY A 633 -11.21 -1.20 35.60
CA GLY A 633 -11.73 -2.16 34.63
C GLY A 633 -11.16 -1.86 33.23
N ARG A 634 -10.65 -2.87 32.55
CA ARG A 634 -10.06 -2.68 31.22
C ARG A 634 -10.99 -2.00 30.22
N ASP A 635 -12.28 -2.37 30.22
CA ASP A 635 -13.24 -1.88 29.24
C ASP A 635 -13.96 -0.60 29.66
N ASP A 636 -13.86 -0.21 30.95
CA ASP A 636 -14.38 1.03 31.52
C ASP A 636 -13.39 1.58 32.56
N PRO A 637 -12.30 2.24 32.13
CA PRO A 637 -11.28 2.71 33.05
C PRO A 637 -11.75 3.81 33.98
N THR A 638 -12.76 4.59 33.59
CA THR A 638 -13.34 5.67 34.40
C THR A 638 -14.44 5.20 35.37
N GLY A 639 -14.95 4.00 35.17
CA GLY A 639 -15.97 3.38 36.00
C GLY A 639 -15.48 2.94 37.38
N PRO A 640 -16.26 2.21 38.15
CA PRO A 640 -15.87 1.79 39.52
C PRO A 640 -14.65 0.85 39.48
N GLN A 641 -13.93 0.81 40.63
CA GLN A 641 -12.86 -0.17 40.82
C GLN A 641 -13.44 -1.63 40.69
N PRO A 642 -12.74 -2.55 40.01
CA PRO A 642 -13.16 -3.94 39.98
C PRO A 642 -13.33 -4.57 41.35
N LEU A 643 -14.45 -5.25 41.57
CA LEU A 643 -14.68 -5.99 42.85
C LEU A 643 -13.78 -7.23 42.95
N ASP A 644 -13.48 -7.84 41.83
CA ASP A 644 -12.55 -8.97 41.71
C ASP A 644 -11.56 -8.72 40.57
N PRO A 645 -10.44 -8.04 40.83
CA PRO A 645 -9.40 -7.82 39.82
C PRO A 645 -8.83 -9.13 39.24
N GLY A 646 -8.84 -10.22 40.01
CA GLY A 646 -8.34 -11.52 39.62
C GLY A 646 -9.15 -12.19 38.50
N SER A 647 -10.36 -11.69 38.23
CA SER A 647 -11.16 -12.16 37.10
C SER A 647 -10.61 -11.72 35.74
N ASP A 648 -9.77 -10.69 35.66
CA ASP A 648 -9.08 -10.30 34.44
C ASP A 648 -7.94 -11.28 34.14
N SER A 649 -7.93 -11.82 32.92
CA SER A 649 -6.99 -12.87 32.48
C SER A 649 -5.51 -12.47 32.54
N GLN A 650 -5.21 -11.18 32.51
CA GLN A 650 -3.83 -10.64 32.60
C GLN A 650 -3.48 -10.14 33.99
N PHE A 651 -4.42 -10.12 34.94
CA PHE A 651 -4.16 -9.56 36.25
C PHE A 651 -2.95 -10.18 36.96
N LEU A 652 -2.90 -11.51 37.07
CA LEU A 652 -1.80 -12.22 37.72
C LEU A 652 -0.48 -12.05 36.96
N ASN A 653 -0.53 -12.04 35.63
CA ASN A 653 0.62 -11.87 34.76
C ASN A 653 1.33 -10.52 35.02
N TRP A 654 0.57 -9.50 35.39
CA TRP A 654 1.11 -8.16 35.68
C TRP A 654 1.34 -7.92 37.17
N GLU A 655 0.54 -8.53 38.03
CA GLU A 655 0.62 -8.30 39.46
C GLU A 655 1.87 -8.95 40.11
N LEU A 656 2.17 -10.20 39.71
CA LEU A 656 3.33 -10.92 40.27
C LEU A 656 4.66 -10.19 40.01
N PRO A 657 4.97 -9.73 38.79
CA PRO A 657 6.15 -8.90 38.56
C PRO A 657 6.19 -7.61 39.40
N VAL A 658 5.04 -6.95 39.57
CA VAL A 658 4.94 -5.71 40.39
C VAL A 658 5.23 -6.01 41.83
N LYS A 659 4.63 -7.06 42.42
CA LYS A 659 4.88 -7.47 43.83
C LYS A 659 6.35 -7.85 44.03
N ASN A 660 6.92 -8.62 43.09
CA ASN A 660 8.31 -9.01 43.16
C ASN A 660 9.26 -7.80 43.07
N TRP A 661 8.98 -6.86 42.14
CA TRP A 661 9.74 -5.62 42.02
C TRP A 661 9.66 -4.77 43.31
N TRP A 662 8.45 -4.59 43.87
CA TRP A 662 8.24 -3.80 45.08
C TRP A 662 8.97 -4.35 46.30
N GLN A 663 8.96 -5.68 46.48
CA GLN A 663 9.64 -6.35 47.59
C GLN A 663 11.17 -6.26 47.52
N ASN A 664 11.73 -6.08 46.32
CA ASN A 664 13.18 -6.03 46.09
C ASN A 664 13.71 -4.59 45.93
N LEU A 665 12.88 -3.56 46.14
CA LEU A 665 13.39 -2.20 46.19
C LEU A 665 14.26 -2.01 47.43
N PRO A 666 15.46 -1.40 47.27
CA PRO A 666 16.24 -1.00 48.44
C PRO A 666 15.42 0.01 49.25
N GLY A 667 15.21 -0.28 50.52
CA GLY A 667 14.43 0.53 51.47
C GLY A 667 14.99 1.94 51.71
#